data_13532c320faeac12765dae082757cdb9
#
_entry.id   13532c320faeac12765dae082757cdb9
#
_cell.length_a   1.000
_cell.length_b   1.000
_cell.length_c   1.000
_cell.angle_alpha   90.00
_cell.angle_beta   90.00
_cell.angle_gamma   90.00
#
_symmetry.space_group_name_H-M   'P 1'
#
loop_
_entity.id
_entity.type
_entity.pdbx_description
1 polymer ?
#
loop_
_entity_poly.entity_id
_entity_poly.type
_entity_poly.pdbx_seq_one_letter_code
_entity_poly.pdbx_strand_id
1 'polypeptide(L)'
;MKTILVFLLGLFATTAVAQNETEFKNPPAEMCNHVILGWDGEITPEVIEHDLDQIQAKGFRNVIIEPGYNMGSPYLSEQWFANVRLMADAVERRGMRMWIIDEGKYPSGMAGGKFSKERPDLCMQALIAEGDSAVAVRRSSQTRCVNNPTGGKDENNSLCDYLDTVAVNQFIDWTHEQYRRTLGHHLGTTVLGFRGDEPAFQRVPWTNDIAQTFEQEKGYSLMPYLKALLKSDRTSVHSNLLSDEERRAKADFWDVWSRLFADRYFKTQADWCEAHGVSHITHLDKDDELPWCVKMEGDPFRCLSRVQVPGIDVIWTQIWYGSQTEFPRLASSTAHVYGRQRAFSESFAAYRRQLDIPSVKYIVDYQMARGINFFEFMFWMSKKGPSSYMAEPGMEGLNAYVNRAAYMMSQGRPSAQTAIYVPMPTLWLGNNRADAFMKAAAHLLTSHQYDFDFITDDGLVEATEAVNGTLRNKSGQAYSSLIIPSSEMVSAAAWQRITDFAARGGKVVFIGDKPTAIYAKSMMQPQPITPINGALHLTDSLWHPEITAFLPRQELTVVSGHADSIAYCARKTDRGMIFFILNQQAAGQTLTLDLDCMGEAQRWDAMTGTIRPLSSSVVDNKTRLSLPLEAWGSAIVVVTKRTAEYNVRKYKSIQAAIDQAHADGGGTVVIPPGKHRTGALFFTRGVDLRLEKGSRLISITDTTLYPIVDTRWEGTMLKGRAALLNFCHNDGCRISGEGLIDAQGLKWKKKKIGFTDRPRTICLDHCDGGQISGVSILNQAFWCLHILFTNHFTVDGISICAEDYIPSSDGIDIDSSTDITVRNTHIKAHDDCISIKSGKDMDGRRVNKASEHIVVEDCFFDYGHGGVAIGSEVSGDVRHVVVRRCQMDGENWNPIRFKSQPSRGGVVEDVCFEDIHIGNARNVFEINMTWRMKGATQPPYHPLTTLRNITFRNIFANAQHAGHIKGFDEQPFGRDVFTFDNCHFKVGTPLHVEDADIDQSGIVYE
;
A
#
# COMPACT_ATOMS: atom_id res chain seq x y z
N MET A 1 23.05 14.59 -11.38
CA MET A 1 21.93 15.44 -10.96
C MET A 1 20.61 14.92 -11.56
N LYS A 2 20.29 13.63 -11.43
CA LYS A 2 19.09 13.03 -12.06
C LYS A 2 18.47 11.83 -11.33
N THR A 3 18.74 11.60 -10.06
CA THR A 3 18.27 10.36 -9.42
C THR A 3 17.74 10.52 -7.98
N ILE A 4 17.53 11.72 -7.47
CA ILE A 4 17.15 11.93 -6.06
C ILE A 4 15.65 12.28 -5.86
N LEU A 5 14.86 12.40 -6.92
CA LEU A 5 13.45 12.84 -6.81
C LEU A 5 12.40 11.72 -6.98
N VAL A 6 12.79 10.45 -6.98
CA VAL A 6 11.87 9.31 -7.23
C VAL A 6 11.23 8.76 -5.95
N PHE A 7 11.59 9.27 -4.77
CA PHE A 7 11.29 8.58 -3.50
C PHE A 7 10.13 9.14 -2.66
N LEU A 8 9.29 10.04 -3.18
CA LEU A 8 8.14 10.56 -2.38
C LEU A 8 6.78 9.93 -2.68
N LEU A 9 6.66 9.07 -3.67
CA LEU A 9 5.38 8.42 -4.03
C LEU A 9 5.35 6.90 -3.81
N GLY A 10 6.48 6.26 -3.57
CA GLY A 10 6.56 4.83 -3.18
C GLY A 10 6.31 4.58 -1.69
N LEU A 11 6.21 5.62 -0.87
CA LEU A 11 6.04 5.55 0.58
C LEU A 11 4.57 5.53 1.04
N PHE A 12 3.64 5.03 0.23
CA PHE A 12 2.32 4.61 0.70
C PHE A 12 2.30 3.11 1.09
N ALA A 13 3.41 2.57 1.54
CA ALA A 13 3.39 1.37 2.34
C ALA A 13 2.79 1.75 3.71
N THR A 14 1.61 1.28 3.96
CA THR A 14 0.88 1.11 5.22
C THR A 14 1.63 1.58 6.49
N THR A 15 2.04 2.84 6.56
CA THR A 15 2.23 3.46 7.86
C THR A 15 0.87 3.44 8.52
N ALA A 16 0.75 2.82 9.67
CA ALA A 16 -0.40 2.97 10.55
C ALA A 16 -0.50 4.45 10.92
N VAL A 17 -1.09 5.24 10.02
CA VAL A 17 -1.31 6.67 10.22
C VAL A 17 -2.27 6.76 11.40
N ALA A 18 -1.75 7.18 12.53
CA ALA A 18 -2.57 7.54 13.66
C ALA A 18 -3.61 8.54 13.15
N GLN A 19 -4.91 8.25 13.35
CA GLN A 19 -6.01 9.11 12.96
C GLN A 19 -5.65 10.55 13.32
N ASN A 20 -5.28 11.32 12.31
CA ASN A 20 -4.80 12.67 12.52
C ASN A 20 -6.00 13.62 12.36
N GLU A 21 -6.46 14.19 13.46
CA GLU A 21 -7.57 15.15 13.43
C GLU A 21 -7.27 16.37 12.55
N THR A 22 -6.01 16.78 12.45
CA THR A 22 -5.59 17.91 11.62
C THR A 22 -5.73 17.55 10.14
N GLU A 23 -5.27 16.38 9.73
CA GLU A 23 -5.39 15.89 8.36
C GLU A 23 -6.85 15.59 7.98
N PHE A 24 -7.67 15.11 8.92
CA PHE A 24 -9.10 14.99 8.67
C PHE A 24 -9.74 16.35 8.35
N LYS A 25 -9.41 17.39 9.11
CA LYS A 25 -9.97 18.73 8.87
C LYS A 25 -9.50 19.32 7.55
N ASN A 26 -8.27 19.04 7.17
CA ASN A 26 -7.64 19.51 5.94
C ASN A 26 -6.77 18.41 5.30
N PRO A 27 -7.38 17.45 4.58
CA PRO A 27 -6.65 16.34 3.98
C PRO A 27 -5.53 16.80 3.04
N PRO A 28 -4.40 16.05 2.97
CA PRO A 28 -3.36 16.32 1.98
C PRO A 28 -3.91 16.35 0.56
N ALA A 29 -3.36 17.20 -0.32
CA ALA A 29 -3.89 17.38 -1.68
C ALA A 29 -3.94 16.07 -2.47
N GLU A 30 -2.92 15.22 -2.37
CA GLU A 30 -2.84 13.91 -3.00
C GLU A 30 -3.94 12.93 -2.55
N MET A 31 -4.56 13.17 -1.40
CA MET A 31 -5.67 12.36 -0.87
C MET A 31 -7.06 12.91 -1.28
N CYS A 32 -7.10 14.08 -1.90
CA CYS A 32 -8.34 14.72 -2.30
C CYS A 32 -8.85 14.18 -3.64
N ASN A 33 -10.15 14.33 -3.86
CA ASN A 33 -10.78 14.05 -5.15
C ASN A 33 -10.31 15.02 -6.24
N HIS A 34 -10.51 14.65 -7.49
CA HIS A 34 -10.11 15.47 -8.63
C HIS A 34 -11.27 15.74 -9.59
N VAL A 35 -11.08 16.72 -10.46
CA VAL A 35 -12.01 17.05 -11.54
C VAL A 35 -11.29 16.88 -12.88
N ILE A 36 -11.98 16.32 -13.86
CA ILE A 36 -11.50 16.31 -15.25
C ILE A 36 -11.65 17.69 -15.82
N LEU A 37 -10.51 18.29 -16.22
CA LEU A 37 -10.41 19.55 -16.95
C LEU A 37 -10.15 19.26 -18.43
N GLY A 38 -11.19 19.35 -19.23
CA GLY A 38 -11.11 19.25 -20.70
C GLY A 38 -10.67 20.57 -21.32
N TRP A 39 -9.56 20.53 -22.05
CA TRP A 39 -9.05 21.68 -22.77
C TRP A 39 -9.73 21.84 -24.12
N ASP A 40 -10.72 22.72 -24.22
CA ASP A 40 -11.41 23.09 -25.46
C ASP A 40 -11.13 24.55 -25.83
N GLY A 41 -10.65 24.80 -27.02
CA GLY A 41 -10.23 26.12 -27.50
C GLY A 41 -8.72 26.37 -27.40
N GLU A 42 -8.34 27.63 -27.38
CA GLU A 42 -6.93 28.03 -27.24
C GLU A 42 -6.53 28.03 -25.76
N ILE A 43 -5.47 27.36 -25.45
CA ILE A 43 -4.93 27.23 -24.09
C ILE A 43 -3.75 28.19 -23.95
N THR A 44 -3.94 29.24 -23.15
CA THR A 44 -2.92 30.25 -22.81
C THR A 44 -2.62 30.19 -21.30
N PRO A 45 -1.53 30.82 -20.84
CA PRO A 45 -1.27 30.95 -19.41
C PRO A 45 -2.45 31.56 -18.63
N GLU A 46 -3.13 32.57 -19.21
CA GLU A 46 -4.27 33.25 -18.59
C GLU A 46 -5.48 32.32 -18.47
N VAL A 47 -5.73 31.44 -19.46
CA VAL A 47 -6.79 30.42 -19.41
C VAL A 47 -6.47 29.41 -18.32
N ILE A 48 -5.24 28.92 -18.23
CA ILE A 48 -4.80 27.99 -17.19
C ILE A 48 -5.00 28.59 -15.80
N GLU A 49 -4.54 29.81 -15.56
CA GLU A 49 -4.69 30.50 -14.27
C GLU A 49 -6.16 30.69 -13.91
N HIS A 50 -6.97 31.15 -14.88
CA HIS A 50 -8.42 31.36 -14.68
C HIS A 50 -9.14 30.03 -14.32
N ASP A 51 -8.89 28.95 -15.05
CA ASP A 51 -9.53 27.66 -14.80
C ASP A 51 -9.15 27.13 -13.41
N LEU A 52 -7.88 27.20 -13.03
CA LEU A 52 -7.41 26.74 -11.73
C LEU A 52 -7.99 27.57 -10.58
N ASP A 53 -8.12 28.90 -10.74
CA ASP A 53 -8.76 29.76 -9.74
C ASP A 53 -10.22 29.38 -9.52
N GLN A 54 -10.96 29.12 -10.60
CA GLN A 54 -12.37 28.73 -10.54
C GLN A 54 -12.53 27.32 -9.93
N ILE A 55 -11.68 26.37 -10.32
CA ILE A 55 -11.66 25.00 -9.82
C ILE A 55 -11.34 24.98 -8.32
N GLN A 56 -10.33 25.74 -7.90
CA GLN A 56 -9.94 25.87 -6.49
C GLN A 56 -11.04 26.54 -5.66
N ALA A 57 -11.74 27.54 -6.20
CA ALA A 57 -12.88 28.19 -5.54
C ALA A 57 -14.06 27.23 -5.31
N LYS A 58 -14.16 26.13 -6.07
CA LYS A 58 -15.14 25.05 -5.87
C LYS A 58 -14.62 23.93 -4.92
N GLY A 59 -13.45 24.12 -4.30
CA GLY A 59 -12.90 23.19 -3.30
C GLY A 59 -12.11 22.02 -3.89
N PHE A 60 -11.88 21.96 -5.18
CA PHE A 60 -11.01 20.94 -5.78
C PHE A 60 -9.53 21.26 -5.49
N ARG A 61 -8.77 20.24 -5.19
CA ARG A 61 -7.32 20.32 -4.93
C ARG A 61 -6.48 19.47 -5.89
N ASN A 62 -7.14 18.72 -6.75
CA ASN A 62 -6.55 17.93 -7.82
C ASN A 62 -7.30 18.20 -9.12
N VAL A 63 -6.56 18.13 -10.24
CA VAL A 63 -7.11 18.19 -11.60
C VAL A 63 -6.60 17.02 -12.43
N ILE A 64 -7.42 16.54 -13.36
CA ILE A 64 -6.96 15.69 -14.45
C ILE A 64 -7.09 16.48 -15.72
N ILE A 65 -6.02 16.63 -16.48
CA ILE A 65 -6.09 17.27 -17.80
C ILE A 65 -6.48 16.26 -18.87
N GLU A 66 -7.45 16.66 -19.69
CA GLU A 66 -7.92 15.92 -20.85
C GLU A 66 -7.87 16.81 -22.09
N PRO A 67 -7.32 16.34 -23.24
CA PRO A 67 -7.45 17.10 -24.49
C PRO A 67 -8.92 17.16 -24.95
N GLY A 68 -9.42 18.36 -25.24
CA GLY A 68 -10.78 18.59 -25.72
C GLY A 68 -10.87 18.67 -27.22
N TYR A 69 -12.08 18.40 -27.77
CA TYR A 69 -12.35 18.69 -29.18
C TYR A 69 -12.23 20.19 -29.44
N ASN A 70 -11.77 20.59 -30.62
CA ASN A 70 -11.54 21.98 -31.00
C ASN A 70 -10.48 22.70 -30.17
N MET A 71 -9.55 21.99 -29.60
CA MET A 71 -8.35 22.55 -28.98
C MET A 71 -7.52 23.30 -30.00
N GLY A 72 -6.90 24.43 -29.61
CA GLY A 72 -6.10 25.28 -30.50
C GLY A 72 -4.79 24.63 -30.96
N SER A 73 -4.29 23.62 -30.24
CA SER A 73 -3.09 22.87 -30.57
C SER A 73 -3.39 21.39 -30.69
N PRO A 74 -2.81 20.67 -31.67
CA PRO A 74 -2.98 19.23 -31.77
C PRO A 74 -2.44 18.50 -30.54
N TYR A 75 -3.14 17.45 -30.12
CA TYR A 75 -2.69 16.55 -29.06
C TYR A 75 -1.36 15.90 -29.42
N LEU A 76 -0.44 15.79 -28.45
CA LEU A 76 0.95 15.32 -28.59
C LEU A 76 1.85 16.20 -29.46
N SER A 77 1.47 17.44 -29.78
CA SER A 77 2.35 18.43 -30.41
C SER A 77 3.28 19.09 -29.39
N GLU A 78 4.34 19.78 -29.87
CA GLU A 78 5.22 20.57 -29.02
C GLU A 78 4.45 21.59 -28.18
N GLN A 79 3.44 22.25 -28.79
CA GLN A 79 2.59 23.22 -28.08
C GLN A 79 1.74 22.56 -26.99
N TRP A 80 1.21 21.34 -27.23
CA TRP A 80 0.53 20.55 -26.21
C TRP A 80 1.41 20.33 -25.00
N PHE A 81 2.63 19.82 -25.20
CA PHE A 81 3.57 19.55 -24.12
C PHE A 81 4.02 20.84 -23.41
N ALA A 82 4.18 21.96 -24.14
CA ALA A 82 4.46 23.25 -23.52
C ALA A 82 3.32 23.70 -22.59
N ASN A 83 2.07 23.57 -23.03
CA ASN A 83 0.89 23.89 -22.22
C ASN A 83 0.78 22.98 -20.97
N VAL A 84 1.07 21.66 -21.10
CA VAL A 84 1.10 20.73 -19.98
C VAL A 84 2.16 21.14 -18.95
N ARG A 85 3.31 21.60 -19.39
CA ARG A 85 4.36 22.13 -18.50
C ARG A 85 3.90 23.38 -17.77
N LEU A 86 3.30 24.36 -18.48
CA LEU A 86 2.73 25.56 -17.85
C LEU A 86 1.65 25.20 -16.81
N MET A 87 0.82 24.22 -17.12
CA MET A 87 -0.19 23.73 -16.18
C MET A 87 0.45 23.13 -14.92
N ALA A 88 1.46 22.29 -15.06
CA ALA A 88 2.16 21.71 -13.92
C ALA A 88 2.81 22.78 -13.02
N ASP A 89 3.44 23.80 -13.62
CA ASP A 89 3.99 24.95 -12.90
C ASP A 89 2.90 25.74 -12.15
N ALA A 90 1.70 25.91 -12.75
CA ALA A 90 0.59 26.64 -12.13
C ALA A 90 -0.07 25.84 -11.00
N VAL A 91 -0.20 24.52 -11.16
CA VAL A 91 -0.72 23.58 -10.15
C VAL A 91 0.22 23.53 -8.93
N GLU A 92 1.54 23.46 -9.16
CA GLU A 92 2.55 23.46 -8.08
C GLU A 92 2.49 24.75 -7.26
N ARG A 93 2.45 25.93 -7.90
CA ARG A 93 2.35 27.23 -7.20
C ARG A 93 1.12 27.33 -6.28
N ARG A 94 0.04 26.59 -6.58
CA ARG A 94 -1.19 26.54 -5.78
C ARG A 94 -1.19 25.44 -4.71
N GLY A 95 -0.14 24.64 -4.62
CA GLY A 95 -0.10 23.46 -3.74
C GLY A 95 -1.13 22.39 -4.12
N MET A 96 -1.61 22.42 -5.35
CA MET A 96 -2.52 21.41 -5.93
C MET A 96 -1.72 20.23 -6.50
N ARG A 97 -2.44 19.20 -6.97
CA ARG A 97 -1.87 18.05 -7.69
C ARG A 97 -2.58 17.86 -9.02
N MET A 98 -1.93 17.18 -9.96
CA MET A 98 -2.54 16.86 -11.24
C MET A 98 -2.29 15.42 -11.67
N TRP A 99 -3.18 14.96 -12.54
CA TRP A 99 -3.09 13.71 -13.28
C TRP A 99 -3.22 14.01 -14.77
N ILE A 100 -2.85 13.08 -15.61
CA ILE A 100 -2.90 13.22 -17.06
C ILE A 100 -3.69 12.05 -17.62
N ILE A 101 -4.74 12.32 -18.40
CA ILE A 101 -5.34 11.29 -19.24
C ILE A 101 -4.31 10.92 -20.31
N ASP A 102 -4.01 9.63 -20.44
CA ASP A 102 -2.93 9.12 -21.29
C ASP A 102 -3.24 9.17 -22.79
N GLU A 103 -4.45 9.61 -23.15
CA GLU A 103 -4.95 9.57 -24.52
C GLU A 103 -5.69 10.87 -24.94
N GLY A 104 -5.82 11.04 -26.24
CA GLY A 104 -6.58 12.12 -26.89
C GLY A 104 -8.02 11.78 -27.14
N LYS A 105 -8.75 11.29 -26.20
CA LYS A 105 -10.11 10.79 -26.11
C LYS A 105 -10.17 9.27 -26.01
N TYR A 106 -11.36 8.78 -25.91
CA TYR A 106 -11.82 7.41 -25.62
C TYR A 106 -11.70 6.48 -26.82
N PRO A 107 -11.27 5.22 -26.63
CA PRO A 107 -10.55 4.70 -25.47
C PRO A 107 -9.02 4.92 -25.55
N SER A 108 -8.30 4.62 -24.47
CA SER A 108 -6.85 4.73 -24.44
C SER A 108 -6.14 3.81 -25.42
N GLY A 109 -4.99 4.25 -26.01
CA GLY A 109 -4.12 3.42 -26.83
C GLY A 109 -3.98 3.80 -28.29
N MET A 110 -4.54 4.93 -28.74
CA MET A 110 -4.39 5.37 -30.14
C MET A 110 -3.28 6.41 -30.36
N ALA A 111 -2.74 7.02 -29.27
CA ALA A 111 -1.77 8.09 -29.30
C ALA A 111 -2.16 9.24 -30.25
N GLY A 112 -3.41 9.74 -30.10
CA GLY A 112 -3.94 10.79 -30.96
C GLY A 112 -4.07 10.40 -32.44
N GLY A 113 -4.16 9.11 -32.76
CA GLY A 113 -4.27 8.58 -34.12
C GLY A 113 -2.92 8.33 -34.80
N LYS A 114 -1.81 8.35 -34.06
CA LYS A 114 -0.47 8.13 -34.62
C LYS A 114 -0.27 6.70 -35.13
N PHE A 115 -0.85 5.68 -34.45
CA PHE A 115 -0.71 4.29 -34.87
C PHE A 115 -1.14 4.04 -36.30
N SER A 116 -2.34 4.49 -36.67
CA SER A 116 -2.84 4.32 -38.03
C SER A 116 -1.99 4.98 -39.11
N LYS A 117 -1.27 6.06 -38.74
CA LYS A 117 -0.45 6.85 -39.70
C LYS A 117 1.00 6.41 -39.77
N GLU A 118 1.61 6.16 -38.61
CA GLU A 118 3.05 6.00 -38.51
C GLU A 118 3.48 4.53 -38.26
N ARG A 119 2.63 3.75 -37.58
CA ARG A 119 2.89 2.34 -37.23
C ARG A 119 1.67 1.44 -37.45
N PRO A 120 1.12 1.38 -38.70
CA PRO A 120 -0.01 0.50 -39.00
C PRO A 120 0.29 -0.98 -38.76
N ASP A 121 1.55 -1.37 -38.71
CA ASP A 121 2.06 -2.69 -38.35
C ASP A 121 1.79 -3.05 -36.87
N LEU A 122 1.67 -2.07 -35.99
CA LEU A 122 1.38 -2.21 -34.54
C LEU A 122 -0.08 -1.94 -34.15
N CYS A 123 -0.95 -1.73 -35.14
CA CYS A 123 -2.37 -1.55 -34.85
C CYS A 123 -3.04 -2.83 -34.38
N MET A 124 -4.04 -2.67 -33.50
CA MET A 124 -4.88 -3.75 -32.97
C MET A 124 -5.36 -4.70 -34.05
N GLN A 125 -5.32 -5.99 -33.76
CA GLN A 125 -5.84 -7.04 -34.61
C GLN A 125 -7.12 -7.62 -34.02
N ALA A 126 -7.99 -8.10 -34.89
CA ALA A 126 -9.20 -8.82 -34.52
C ALA A 126 -9.43 -10.02 -35.44
N LEU A 127 -10.02 -11.07 -34.91
CA LEU A 127 -10.52 -12.18 -35.68
C LEU A 127 -11.88 -11.85 -36.26
N ILE A 128 -12.05 -12.06 -37.56
CA ILE A 128 -13.33 -11.83 -38.27
C ILE A 128 -13.72 -13.04 -39.14
N ALA A 129 -15.00 -13.15 -39.50
CA ALA A 129 -15.47 -14.11 -40.49
C ALA A 129 -15.19 -13.59 -41.91
N GLU A 130 -14.62 -14.42 -42.75
CA GLU A 130 -14.46 -14.20 -44.18
C GLU A 130 -14.93 -15.45 -44.93
N GLY A 131 -16.19 -15.39 -45.45
CA GLY A 131 -16.85 -16.59 -45.98
C GLY A 131 -16.95 -17.68 -44.91
N ASP A 132 -16.44 -18.86 -45.25
CA ASP A 132 -16.37 -20.01 -44.34
C ASP A 132 -15.13 -20.05 -43.44
N SER A 133 -14.32 -19.03 -43.48
CA SER A 133 -13.06 -18.99 -42.72
C SER A 133 -13.10 -17.91 -41.64
N ALA A 134 -12.25 -18.05 -40.61
CA ALA A 134 -11.92 -17.01 -39.65
C ALA A 134 -10.51 -16.50 -39.97
N VAL A 135 -10.37 -15.20 -40.15
CA VAL A 135 -9.10 -14.55 -40.49
C VAL A 135 -8.78 -13.41 -39.52
N ALA A 136 -7.50 -13.26 -39.19
CA ALA A 136 -7.02 -12.13 -38.43
C ALA A 136 -6.78 -10.93 -39.34
N VAL A 137 -7.34 -9.80 -38.94
CA VAL A 137 -7.15 -8.54 -39.67
C VAL A 137 -6.85 -7.40 -38.71
N ARG A 138 -6.04 -6.44 -39.18
CA ARG A 138 -5.90 -5.17 -38.48
C ARG A 138 -7.15 -4.33 -38.72
N ARG A 139 -7.72 -3.80 -37.62
CA ARG A 139 -8.99 -3.08 -37.70
C ARG A 139 -8.90 -1.73 -37.03
N SER A 140 -9.57 -0.77 -37.60
CA SER A 140 -9.98 0.45 -36.91
C SER A 140 -10.97 0.09 -35.79
N SER A 141 -10.79 0.76 -34.65
CA SER A 141 -11.60 0.54 -33.44
C SER A 141 -12.82 1.47 -33.37
N GLN A 142 -13.11 2.24 -34.43
CA GLN A 142 -14.13 3.28 -34.41
C GLN A 142 -14.00 4.24 -33.22
N THR A 143 -12.77 4.64 -32.92
CA THR A 143 -12.43 5.44 -31.75
C THR A 143 -12.77 6.92 -31.96
N ARG A 144 -13.01 7.62 -30.87
CA ARG A 144 -13.08 9.09 -30.87
C ARG A 144 -11.69 9.64 -30.70
N CYS A 145 -11.13 10.30 -31.69
CA CYS A 145 -9.84 10.92 -31.61
C CYS A 145 -9.98 12.45 -31.55
N VAL A 146 -9.32 13.10 -30.62
CA VAL A 146 -9.33 14.55 -30.47
C VAL A 146 -8.77 15.29 -31.68
N ASN A 147 -7.83 14.66 -32.38
CA ASN A 147 -7.25 15.21 -33.59
C ASN A 147 -8.20 15.06 -34.82
N ASN A 148 -9.34 14.44 -34.66
CA ASN A 148 -10.39 14.41 -35.68
C ASN A 148 -11.27 15.67 -35.52
N PRO A 149 -11.26 16.60 -36.49
CA PRO A 149 -11.96 17.88 -36.35
C PRO A 149 -13.49 17.74 -36.31
N THR A 150 -14.05 16.60 -36.73
CA THR A 150 -15.50 16.37 -36.67
C THR A 150 -15.97 15.94 -35.27
N GLY A 151 -15.07 15.53 -34.39
CA GLY A 151 -15.38 15.00 -33.06
C GLY A 151 -16.16 13.66 -33.09
N GLY A 152 -16.38 13.09 -34.27
CA GLY A 152 -17.04 11.81 -34.46
C GLY A 152 -16.10 10.61 -34.34
N LYS A 153 -16.69 9.41 -34.33
CA LYS A 153 -15.91 8.17 -34.47
C LYS A 153 -15.24 8.15 -35.85
N ASP A 154 -13.96 7.81 -35.84
CA ASP A 154 -13.18 7.71 -37.07
C ASP A 154 -12.82 6.24 -37.32
N GLU A 155 -13.35 5.69 -38.39
CA GLU A 155 -13.09 4.31 -38.80
C GLU A 155 -11.64 4.09 -39.28
N ASN A 156 -10.89 5.17 -39.53
CA ASN A 156 -9.50 5.10 -39.94
C ASN A 156 -8.53 5.17 -38.75
N ASN A 157 -9.03 5.45 -37.54
CA ASN A 157 -8.20 5.39 -36.34
C ASN A 157 -8.18 3.98 -35.77
N SER A 158 -7.02 3.55 -35.32
CA SER A 158 -6.83 2.27 -34.66
C SER A 158 -6.09 2.46 -33.35
N LEU A 159 -6.42 1.62 -32.39
CA LEU A 159 -5.67 1.45 -31.14
C LEU A 159 -4.38 0.68 -31.41
N CYS A 160 -3.40 0.79 -30.54
CA CYS A 160 -2.27 -0.13 -30.53
C CYS A 160 -2.75 -1.57 -30.28
N ASP A 161 -1.99 -2.54 -30.71
CA ASP A 161 -2.25 -3.94 -30.35
C ASP A 161 -1.95 -4.13 -28.86
N TYR A 162 -2.99 -4.15 -28.03
CA TYR A 162 -2.88 -4.30 -26.56
C TYR A 162 -2.24 -5.64 -26.17
N LEU A 163 -2.26 -6.63 -27.06
CA LEU A 163 -1.66 -7.95 -26.83
C LEU A 163 -0.22 -8.04 -27.37
N ASP A 164 0.36 -6.94 -27.89
CA ASP A 164 1.74 -6.86 -28.34
C ASP A 164 2.55 -5.85 -27.52
N THR A 165 3.54 -6.33 -26.75
CA THR A 165 4.39 -5.49 -25.89
C THR A 165 5.16 -4.44 -26.70
N VAL A 166 5.49 -4.71 -27.98
CA VAL A 166 6.15 -3.73 -28.84
C VAL A 166 5.22 -2.56 -29.14
N ALA A 167 3.94 -2.84 -29.41
CA ALA A 167 2.92 -1.82 -29.63
C ALA A 167 2.65 -0.99 -28.36
N VAL A 168 2.55 -1.63 -27.21
CA VAL A 168 2.34 -0.94 -25.93
C VAL A 168 3.55 -0.07 -25.55
N ASN A 169 4.77 -0.56 -25.71
CA ASN A 169 5.97 0.26 -25.50
C ASN A 169 6.04 1.46 -26.46
N GLN A 170 5.59 1.30 -27.72
CA GLN A 170 5.52 2.42 -28.66
C GLN A 170 4.48 3.46 -28.21
N PHE A 171 3.36 3.04 -27.63
CA PHE A 171 2.38 3.94 -27.00
C PHE A 171 3.00 4.72 -25.84
N ILE A 172 3.71 4.04 -24.96
CA ILE A 172 4.43 4.65 -23.83
C ILE A 172 5.48 5.66 -24.33
N ASP A 173 6.24 5.34 -25.37
CA ASP A 173 7.25 6.22 -25.96
C ASP A 173 6.65 7.52 -26.52
N TRP A 174 5.46 7.45 -27.14
CA TRP A 174 4.79 8.61 -27.72
C TRP A 174 4.00 9.44 -26.71
N THR A 175 3.65 8.86 -25.57
CA THR A 175 2.87 9.51 -24.51
C THR A 175 3.70 9.69 -23.22
N HIS A 176 3.73 8.71 -22.36
CA HIS A 176 4.34 8.76 -21.03
C HIS A 176 5.78 9.27 -21.02
N GLU A 177 6.61 8.78 -21.95
CA GLU A 177 8.01 9.17 -22.02
C GLU A 177 8.19 10.65 -22.48
N GLN A 178 7.30 11.16 -23.34
CA GLN A 178 7.32 12.56 -23.73
C GLN A 178 6.87 13.46 -22.54
N TYR A 179 5.85 13.05 -21.79
CA TYR A 179 5.47 13.73 -20.56
C TYR A 179 6.60 13.75 -19.55
N ARG A 180 7.28 12.62 -19.35
CA ARG A 180 8.44 12.55 -18.45
C ARG A 180 9.54 13.56 -18.83
N ARG A 181 9.88 13.64 -20.13
CA ARG A 181 10.89 14.59 -20.63
C ARG A 181 10.45 16.05 -20.44
N THR A 182 9.18 16.33 -20.64
CA THR A 182 8.60 17.67 -20.52
C THR A 182 8.49 18.13 -19.07
N LEU A 183 7.98 17.27 -18.21
CA LEU A 183 7.62 17.62 -16.84
C LEU A 183 8.81 17.70 -15.88
N GLY A 184 9.87 16.92 -16.12
CA GLY A 184 11.06 16.94 -15.29
C GLY A 184 10.74 16.65 -13.80
N HIS A 185 11.01 17.60 -12.92
CA HIS A 185 10.81 17.45 -11.48
C HIS A 185 9.34 17.38 -11.04
N HIS A 186 8.40 17.82 -11.87
CA HIS A 186 6.97 17.74 -11.55
C HIS A 186 6.46 16.29 -11.55
N LEU A 187 7.10 15.41 -12.34
CA LEU A 187 6.69 14.01 -12.37
C LEU A 187 7.02 13.35 -11.02
N GLY A 188 6.01 12.75 -10.39
CA GLY A 188 6.13 12.15 -9.06
C GLY A 188 6.00 13.13 -7.89
N THR A 189 5.84 14.42 -8.13
CA THR A 189 5.63 15.44 -7.09
C THR A 189 4.33 16.19 -7.28
N THR A 190 4.22 16.97 -8.33
CA THR A 190 3.02 17.72 -8.73
C THR A 190 2.09 16.84 -9.57
N VAL A 191 2.68 16.08 -10.51
CA VAL A 191 1.97 15.11 -11.37
C VAL A 191 2.06 13.73 -10.73
N LEU A 192 0.91 13.21 -10.29
CA LEU A 192 0.83 11.96 -9.53
C LEU A 192 0.74 10.72 -10.41
N GLY A 193 0.33 10.85 -11.66
CA GLY A 193 0.23 9.70 -12.54
C GLY A 193 -0.56 9.91 -13.81
N PHE A 194 -0.83 8.78 -14.44
CA PHE A 194 -1.58 8.68 -15.69
C PHE A 194 -2.88 7.92 -15.47
N ARG A 195 -3.91 8.36 -16.19
CA ARG A 195 -5.24 7.77 -16.16
C ARG A 195 -5.58 7.20 -17.53
N GLY A 196 -5.78 5.88 -17.60
CA GLY A 196 -6.31 5.19 -18.77
C GLY A 196 -7.82 5.20 -18.82
N ASP A 197 -8.39 5.27 -20.03
CA ASP A 197 -9.81 5.42 -20.31
C ASP A 197 -10.36 4.23 -21.09
N GLU A 198 -11.11 3.36 -20.43
CA GLU A 198 -11.89 2.21 -20.96
C GLU A 198 -11.19 1.40 -22.09
N PRO A 199 -9.95 0.94 -21.92
CA PRO A 199 -9.29 0.10 -22.92
C PRO A 199 -10.03 -1.25 -23.03
N ALA A 200 -10.60 -1.54 -24.21
CA ALA A 200 -11.49 -2.68 -24.41
C ALA A 200 -11.40 -3.27 -25.83
N PHE A 201 -11.81 -4.52 -25.97
CA PHE A 201 -11.92 -5.20 -27.25
C PHE A 201 -13.39 -5.30 -27.71
N GLN A 202 -13.75 -4.60 -28.76
CA GLN A 202 -15.09 -4.67 -29.34
C GLN A 202 -15.32 -5.90 -30.24
N ARG A 203 -14.25 -6.65 -30.53
CA ARG A 203 -14.25 -7.86 -31.35
C ARG A 203 -13.37 -8.93 -30.70
N VAL A 204 -13.38 -10.14 -31.23
CA VAL A 204 -12.51 -11.23 -30.77
C VAL A 204 -11.04 -10.79 -30.92
N PRO A 205 -10.27 -10.67 -29.85
CA PRO A 205 -8.89 -10.21 -29.89
C PRO A 205 -8.00 -11.16 -30.69
N TRP A 206 -7.00 -10.59 -31.36
CA TRP A 206 -5.97 -11.37 -32.03
C TRP A 206 -4.62 -10.62 -31.97
N THR A 207 -3.53 -11.38 -31.91
CA THR A 207 -2.17 -10.87 -32.08
C THR A 207 -1.30 -11.96 -32.71
N ASN A 208 -0.10 -11.59 -33.20
CA ASN A 208 0.72 -12.47 -34.06
C ASN A 208 1.16 -13.77 -33.37
N ASP A 209 1.40 -13.75 -32.05
CA ASP A 209 1.89 -14.92 -31.30
C ASP A 209 0.80 -15.64 -30.51
N ILE A 210 -0.46 -15.20 -30.55
CA ILE A 210 -1.52 -15.72 -29.68
C ILE A 210 -1.79 -17.20 -29.90
N ALA A 211 -1.78 -17.67 -31.12
CA ALA A 211 -2.00 -19.10 -31.43
C ALA A 211 -0.88 -19.98 -30.85
N GLN A 212 0.37 -19.52 -30.96
CA GLN A 212 1.51 -20.22 -30.38
C GLN A 212 1.49 -20.20 -28.85
N THR A 213 1.20 -19.03 -28.25
CA THR A 213 1.07 -18.87 -26.81
C THR A 213 -0.05 -19.77 -26.27
N PHE A 214 -1.20 -19.80 -26.95
CA PHE A 214 -2.30 -20.66 -26.59
C PHE A 214 -1.89 -22.15 -26.59
N GLU A 215 -1.24 -22.62 -27.64
CA GLU A 215 -0.79 -24.02 -27.77
C GLU A 215 0.23 -24.40 -26.69
N GLN A 216 1.15 -23.50 -26.36
CA GLN A 216 2.13 -23.72 -25.29
C GLN A 216 1.46 -23.84 -23.93
N GLU A 217 0.45 -23.02 -23.65
CA GLU A 217 -0.21 -22.99 -22.36
C GLU A 217 -1.28 -24.07 -22.18
N LYS A 218 -2.11 -24.24 -23.21
CA LYS A 218 -3.27 -25.15 -23.14
C LYS A 218 -2.93 -26.57 -23.62
N GLY A 219 -1.85 -26.72 -24.39
CA GLY A 219 -1.36 -28.04 -24.84
C GLY A 219 -2.11 -28.61 -26.03
N TYR A 220 -2.85 -27.77 -26.78
CA TYR A 220 -3.53 -28.17 -28.02
C TYR A 220 -3.64 -26.96 -28.97
N SER A 221 -3.87 -27.22 -30.27
CA SER A 221 -3.97 -26.17 -31.28
C SER A 221 -5.30 -25.44 -31.23
N LEU A 222 -5.26 -24.10 -31.26
CA LEU A 222 -6.45 -23.23 -31.35
C LEU A 222 -7.11 -23.27 -32.74
N MET A 223 -6.36 -23.63 -33.77
CA MET A 223 -6.76 -23.46 -35.19
C MET A 223 -8.11 -24.11 -35.55
N PRO A 224 -8.46 -25.32 -35.05
CA PRO A 224 -9.77 -25.94 -35.36
C PRO A 224 -10.97 -25.16 -34.81
N TYR A 225 -10.76 -24.30 -33.80
CA TYR A 225 -11.84 -23.62 -33.05
C TYR A 225 -12.05 -22.16 -33.45
N LEU A 226 -11.31 -21.60 -34.40
CA LEU A 226 -11.37 -20.17 -34.78
C LEU A 226 -12.80 -19.70 -35.10
N LYS A 227 -13.60 -20.52 -35.80
CA LYS A 227 -15.01 -20.21 -36.08
C LYS A 227 -15.88 -20.13 -34.82
N ALA A 228 -15.59 -21.00 -33.84
CA ALA A 228 -16.30 -21.01 -32.57
C ALA A 228 -16.05 -19.73 -31.77
N LEU A 229 -14.85 -19.16 -31.86
CA LEU A 229 -14.50 -17.89 -31.18
C LEU A 229 -15.41 -16.75 -31.61
N LEU A 230 -15.89 -16.75 -32.87
CA LEU A 230 -16.73 -15.69 -33.44
C LEU A 230 -18.22 -15.80 -33.05
N LYS A 231 -18.64 -16.96 -32.55
CA LYS A 231 -20.05 -17.19 -32.18
C LYS A 231 -20.31 -16.70 -30.75
N SER A 232 -20.92 -15.55 -30.59
CA SER A 232 -21.27 -14.98 -29.26
C SER A 232 -22.62 -14.29 -29.30
N ASP A 233 -23.34 -14.24 -28.17
CA ASP A 233 -24.53 -13.43 -28.00
C ASP A 233 -24.15 -11.97 -27.66
N ARG A 234 -25.13 -11.07 -27.63
CA ARG A 234 -24.88 -9.64 -27.42
C ARG A 234 -24.07 -9.34 -26.13
N THR A 235 -24.48 -9.97 -25.02
CA THR A 235 -23.92 -9.74 -23.67
C THR A 235 -23.33 -11.01 -23.07
N SER A 236 -22.98 -12.00 -23.89
CA SER A 236 -22.37 -13.24 -23.45
C SER A 236 -21.20 -13.61 -24.33
N VAL A 237 -20.22 -14.26 -23.75
CA VAL A 237 -19.08 -14.84 -24.47
C VAL A 237 -19.53 -15.90 -25.49
N HIS A 238 -20.60 -16.63 -25.19
CA HIS A 238 -21.08 -17.76 -25.98
C HIS A 238 -22.43 -17.50 -26.66
N SER A 239 -22.71 -18.34 -27.64
CA SER A 239 -24.07 -18.56 -28.20
C SER A 239 -24.48 -20.02 -27.98
N ASN A 240 -25.78 -20.26 -27.97
CA ASN A 240 -26.35 -21.60 -27.82
C ASN A 240 -26.05 -22.55 -29.02
N LEU A 241 -25.28 -22.08 -29.99
CA LEU A 241 -24.88 -22.81 -31.19
C LEU A 241 -23.51 -23.54 -31.05
N LEU A 242 -22.91 -23.49 -29.88
CA LEU A 242 -21.59 -24.11 -29.60
C LEU A 242 -21.77 -25.48 -28.97
N SER A 243 -20.95 -26.44 -29.41
CA SER A 243 -20.76 -27.73 -28.73
C SER A 243 -20.01 -27.52 -27.41
N ASP A 244 -20.04 -28.50 -26.51
CA ASP A 244 -19.31 -28.46 -25.25
C ASP A 244 -17.80 -28.32 -25.46
N GLU A 245 -17.28 -28.97 -26.49
CA GLU A 245 -15.87 -28.86 -26.87
C GLU A 245 -15.54 -27.43 -27.35
N GLU A 246 -16.36 -26.85 -28.24
CA GLU A 246 -16.16 -25.46 -28.69
C GLU A 246 -16.30 -24.46 -27.55
N ARG A 247 -17.21 -24.68 -26.59
CA ARG A 247 -17.35 -23.85 -25.38
C ARG A 247 -16.07 -23.83 -24.57
N ARG A 248 -15.51 -25.02 -24.31
CA ARG A 248 -14.27 -25.17 -23.51
C ARG A 248 -13.06 -24.56 -24.22
N ALA A 249 -12.92 -24.79 -25.52
CA ALA A 249 -11.83 -24.20 -26.31
C ALA A 249 -11.91 -22.66 -26.30
N LYS A 250 -13.12 -22.13 -26.40
CA LYS A 250 -13.35 -20.68 -26.32
C LYS A 250 -13.07 -20.12 -24.92
N ALA A 251 -13.46 -20.83 -23.86
CA ALA A 251 -13.14 -20.43 -22.48
C ALA A 251 -11.63 -20.44 -22.22
N ASP A 252 -10.90 -21.46 -22.71
CA ASP A 252 -9.44 -21.49 -22.67
C ASP A 252 -8.80 -20.31 -23.43
N PHE A 253 -9.39 -19.90 -24.57
CA PHE A 253 -8.93 -18.71 -25.29
C PHE A 253 -9.17 -17.42 -24.50
N TRP A 254 -10.33 -17.28 -23.81
CA TRP A 254 -10.61 -16.14 -22.93
C TRP A 254 -9.63 -16.04 -21.77
N ASP A 255 -9.26 -17.15 -21.18
CA ASP A 255 -8.24 -17.20 -20.13
C ASP A 255 -6.87 -16.73 -20.66
N VAL A 256 -6.43 -17.20 -21.84
CA VAL A 256 -5.14 -16.82 -22.41
C VAL A 256 -5.09 -15.34 -22.77
N TRP A 257 -6.04 -14.85 -23.58
CA TRP A 257 -5.93 -13.49 -24.06
C TRP A 257 -6.17 -12.45 -22.96
N SER A 258 -7.05 -12.71 -21.99
CA SER A 258 -7.26 -11.80 -20.86
C SER A 258 -6.00 -11.66 -20.00
N ARG A 259 -5.24 -12.74 -19.84
CA ARG A 259 -3.95 -12.67 -19.14
C ARG A 259 -2.91 -11.89 -19.96
N LEU A 260 -2.84 -12.12 -21.27
CA LEU A 260 -1.97 -11.31 -22.13
C LEU A 260 -2.34 -9.83 -22.08
N PHE A 261 -3.63 -9.49 -22.07
CA PHE A 261 -4.10 -8.12 -21.95
C PHE A 261 -3.70 -7.49 -20.61
N ALA A 262 -3.95 -8.19 -19.50
CA ALA A 262 -3.54 -7.72 -18.18
C ALA A 262 -2.02 -7.49 -18.09
N ASP A 263 -1.23 -8.44 -18.56
CA ASP A 263 0.24 -8.41 -18.40
C ASP A 263 0.93 -7.54 -19.45
N ARG A 264 0.47 -7.55 -20.71
CA ARG A 264 1.14 -6.82 -21.78
C ARG A 264 0.71 -5.35 -21.90
N TYR A 265 -0.55 -5.02 -21.53
CA TYR A 265 -1.04 -3.65 -21.60
C TYR A 265 -1.01 -2.96 -20.22
N PHE A 266 -1.78 -3.44 -19.27
CA PHE A 266 -1.91 -2.78 -17.97
C PHE A 266 -0.63 -2.84 -17.15
N LYS A 267 -0.05 -4.04 -17.02
CA LYS A 267 1.17 -4.20 -16.23
C LYS A 267 2.35 -3.42 -16.83
N THR A 268 2.52 -3.42 -18.16
CA THR A 268 3.61 -2.69 -18.80
C THR A 268 3.55 -1.19 -18.50
N GLN A 269 2.36 -0.58 -18.54
CA GLN A 269 2.18 0.83 -18.19
C GLN A 269 2.37 1.07 -16.69
N ALA A 270 1.83 0.18 -15.86
CA ALA A 270 1.98 0.27 -14.41
C ALA A 270 3.43 0.13 -13.96
N ASP A 271 4.19 -0.81 -14.55
CA ASP A 271 5.63 -0.98 -14.29
C ASP A 271 6.44 0.26 -14.70
N TRP A 272 6.10 0.87 -15.85
CA TRP A 272 6.71 2.13 -16.25
C TRP A 272 6.40 3.25 -15.26
N CYS A 273 5.15 3.38 -14.83
CA CYS A 273 4.73 4.37 -13.84
C CYS A 273 5.46 4.18 -12.50
N GLU A 274 5.52 2.95 -12.00
CA GLU A 274 6.22 2.62 -10.76
C GLU A 274 7.71 2.95 -10.84
N ALA A 275 8.36 2.61 -11.94
CA ALA A 275 9.78 2.92 -12.17
C ALA A 275 10.06 4.44 -12.22
N HIS A 276 9.07 5.28 -12.44
CA HIS A 276 9.19 6.74 -12.49
C HIS A 276 8.48 7.46 -11.32
N GLY A 277 8.09 6.72 -10.27
CA GLY A 277 7.50 7.28 -9.05
C GLY A 277 6.11 7.88 -9.23
N VAL A 278 5.35 7.41 -10.22
CA VAL A 278 3.97 7.82 -10.47
C VAL A 278 3.05 6.61 -10.51
N SER A 279 1.73 6.83 -10.55
CA SER A 279 0.75 5.77 -10.57
C SER A 279 0.03 5.67 -11.92
N HIS A 280 -0.33 4.46 -12.32
CA HIS A 280 -1.30 4.19 -13.37
C HIS A 280 -2.66 3.89 -12.74
N ILE A 281 -3.71 4.63 -13.13
CA ILE A 281 -5.09 4.41 -12.72
C ILE A 281 -5.95 4.16 -13.95
N THR A 282 -6.92 3.27 -13.86
CA THR A 282 -7.83 2.98 -14.99
C THR A 282 -9.12 2.34 -14.49
N HIS A 283 -10.17 2.47 -15.26
CA HIS A 283 -11.40 1.71 -15.17
C HIS A 283 -11.69 1.03 -16.51
N LEU A 284 -12.74 0.23 -16.58
CA LEU A 284 -13.04 -0.64 -17.72
C LEU A 284 -14.42 -0.33 -18.30
N ASP A 285 -14.68 -0.70 -19.56
CA ASP A 285 -15.99 -0.54 -20.19
C ASP A 285 -16.98 -1.60 -19.64
N LYS A 286 -18.23 -1.21 -19.36
CA LYS A 286 -19.31 -2.10 -18.91
C LYS A 286 -19.07 -2.80 -17.57
N ASP A 287 -18.37 -2.19 -16.67
CA ASP A 287 -18.04 -2.75 -15.36
C ASP A 287 -19.26 -3.00 -14.44
N ASP A 288 -20.40 -2.36 -14.70
CA ASP A 288 -21.70 -2.59 -14.04
C ASP A 288 -22.43 -3.86 -14.56
N GLU A 289 -22.02 -4.40 -15.72
CA GLU A 289 -22.59 -5.59 -16.35
C GLU A 289 -21.52 -6.67 -16.56
N LEU A 290 -21.10 -7.37 -15.50
CA LEU A 290 -19.96 -8.29 -15.49
C LEU A 290 -19.91 -9.26 -16.69
N PRO A 291 -21.00 -9.95 -17.16
CA PRO A 291 -20.90 -10.82 -18.32
C PRO A 291 -20.54 -10.07 -19.62
N TRP A 292 -20.94 -8.80 -19.74
CA TRP A 292 -20.57 -7.97 -20.89
C TRP A 292 -19.13 -7.48 -20.76
N CYS A 293 -18.75 -7.03 -19.58
CA CYS A 293 -17.37 -6.68 -19.29
C CYS A 293 -16.41 -7.85 -19.59
N VAL A 294 -16.74 -9.07 -19.13
CA VAL A 294 -15.97 -10.30 -19.44
C VAL A 294 -15.84 -10.55 -20.94
N LYS A 295 -16.85 -10.23 -21.72
CA LYS A 295 -16.78 -10.36 -23.19
C LYS A 295 -15.76 -9.43 -23.81
N MET A 296 -15.61 -8.21 -23.29
CA MET A 296 -14.80 -7.13 -23.85
C MET A 296 -13.40 -7.03 -23.22
N GLU A 297 -13.28 -7.40 -21.95
CA GLU A 297 -12.07 -7.26 -21.13
C GLU A 297 -11.43 -8.61 -20.74
N GLY A 298 -12.16 -9.71 -20.92
CA GLY A 298 -11.76 -11.06 -20.58
C GLY A 298 -11.84 -11.39 -19.10
N ASP A 299 -11.07 -10.71 -18.27
CA ASP A 299 -11.13 -10.77 -16.81
C ASP A 299 -10.85 -9.37 -16.23
N PRO A 300 -11.90 -8.63 -15.85
CA PRO A 300 -11.73 -7.28 -15.33
C PRO A 300 -10.94 -7.22 -14.01
N PHE A 301 -11.09 -8.21 -13.14
CA PHE A 301 -10.32 -8.26 -11.90
C PHE A 301 -8.82 -8.46 -12.17
N ARG A 302 -8.48 -9.33 -13.14
CA ARG A 302 -7.11 -9.57 -13.59
C ARG A 302 -6.48 -8.29 -14.15
N CYS A 303 -7.18 -7.57 -15.02
CA CYS A 303 -6.72 -6.29 -15.56
C CYS A 303 -6.48 -5.27 -14.46
N LEU A 304 -7.46 -5.03 -13.60
CA LEU A 304 -7.38 -4.06 -12.52
C LEU A 304 -6.37 -4.44 -11.42
N SER A 305 -6.03 -5.72 -11.26
CA SER A 305 -5.01 -6.14 -10.30
C SER A 305 -3.60 -5.67 -10.66
N ARG A 306 -3.37 -5.32 -11.92
CA ARG A 306 -2.05 -4.91 -12.44
C ARG A 306 -1.77 -3.42 -12.28
N VAL A 307 -2.76 -2.58 -11.99
CA VAL A 307 -2.60 -1.13 -11.83
C VAL A 307 -2.43 -0.71 -10.37
N GLN A 308 -1.88 0.48 -10.13
CA GLN A 308 -1.68 0.99 -8.78
C GLN A 308 -2.99 1.37 -8.09
N VAL A 309 -3.96 1.92 -8.84
CA VAL A 309 -5.29 2.26 -8.31
C VAL A 309 -6.37 1.72 -9.25
N PRO A 310 -7.01 0.59 -8.91
CA PRO A 310 -8.13 0.06 -9.69
C PRO A 310 -9.34 0.98 -9.62
N GLY A 311 -10.11 1.04 -10.70
CA GLY A 311 -11.24 1.93 -10.82
C GLY A 311 -12.50 1.32 -11.42
N ILE A 312 -13.58 2.06 -11.29
CA ILE A 312 -14.88 1.84 -11.94
C ILE A 312 -15.38 3.13 -12.57
N ASP A 313 -16.42 2.97 -13.37
CA ASP A 313 -17.20 4.03 -13.98
C ASP A 313 -18.62 4.11 -13.36
N VAL A 314 -19.07 5.29 -12.91
CA VAL A 314 -20.39 5.54 -12.35
C VAL A 314 -21.07 6.68 -13.12
N ILE A 315 -21.50 6.35 -14.33
CA ILE A 315 -22.10 7.28 -15.29
C ILE A 315 -23.50 6.75 -15.70
N TRP A 316 -24.16 7.35 -16.69
CA TRP A 316 -25.43 6.92 -17.28
C TRP A 316 -26.59 6.70 -16.29
N THR A 317 -26.51 7.19 -15.05
CA THR A 317 -27.49 6.92 -13.96
C THR A 317 -27.42 5.48 -13.42
N GLN A 318 -26.24 4.83 -13.44
CA GLN A 318 -26.01 3.49 -12.90
C GLN A 318 -26.31 3.41 -11.39
N ILE A 319 -26.05 4.50 -10.65
CA ILE A 319 -26.39 4.63 -9.22
C ILE A 319 -27.37 5.80 -9.05
N TRP A 320 -28.48 5.54 -8.37
CA TRP A 320 -29.47 6.53 -7.96
C TRP A 320 -30.13 6.12 -6.65
N TYR A 321 -31.01 6.96 -6.12
CA TYR A 321 -31.84 6.63 -4.96
C TYR A 321 -32.60 5.31 -5.16
N GLY A 322 -32.42 4.37 -4.24
CA GLY A 322 -33.02 3.03 -4.29
C GLY A 322 -32.27 2.01 -5.16
N SER A 323 -31.08 2.33 -5.69
CA SER A 323 -30.24 1.34 -6.36
C SER A 323 -29.83 0.21 -5.41
N GLN A 324 -29.72 -1.01 -5.94
CA GLN A 324 -29.32 -2.22 -5.23
C GLN A 324 -28.23 -2.94 -6.02
N THR A 325 -27.09 -2.29 -6.21
CA THR A 325 -25.97 -2.83 -6.98
C THR A 325 -24.69 -2.84 -6.17
N GLU A 326 -23.84 -3.82 -6.40
CA GLU A 326 -22.57 -3.99 -5.71
C GLU A 326 -21.35 -3.89 -6.66
N PHE A 327 -21.56 -3.46 -7.92
CA PHE A 327 -20.46 -3.37 -8.89
C PHE A 327 -19.30 -2.44 -8.46
N PRO A 328 -19.49 -1.38 -7.61
CA PRO A 328 -18.34 -0.62 -7.12
C PRO A 328 -17.30 -1.47 -6.39
N ARG A 329 -17.71 -2.64 -5.87
CA ARG A 329 -16.80 -3.60 -5.24
C ARG A 329 -15.84 -4.28 -6.22
N LEU A 330 -16.06 -4.17 -7.52
CA LEU A 330 -15.08 -4.64 -8.52
C LEU A 330 -13.72 -3.96 -8.32
N ALA A 331 -13.70 -2.65 -8.19
CA ALA A 331 -12.48 -1.88 -7.95
C ALA A 331 -12.00 -2.02 -6.49
N SER A 332 -12.89 -1.82 -5.51
CA SER A 332 -12.49 -1.83 -4.09
C SER A 332 -12.02 -3.21 -3.62
N SER A 333 -12.67 -4.30 -4.03
CA SER A 333 -12.22 -5.66 -3.71
C SER A 333 -10.86 -5.96 -4.34
N THR A 334 -10.65 -5.56 -5.60
CA THR A 334 -9.35 -5.70 -6.26
C THR A 334 -8.27 -4.94 -5.47
N ALA A 335 -8.55 -3.69 -5.07
CA ALA A 335 -7.64 -2.92 -4.24
C ALA A 335 -7.32 -3.65 -2.92
N HIS A 336 -8.33 -4.12 -2.21
CA HIS A 336 -8.19 -4.81 -0.93
C HIS A 336 -7.38 -6.10 -1.06
N VAL A 337 -7.74 -6.97 -2.00
CA VAL A 337 -7.10 -8.29 -2.21
C VAL A 337 -5.63 -8.13 -2.57
N TYR A 338 -5.28 -7.16 -3.41
CA TYR A 338 -3.91 -6.93 -3.89
C TYR A 338 -3.12 -5.91 -3.06
N GLY A 339 -3.67 -5.44 -1.91
CA GLY A 339 -2.97 -4.58 -0.97
C GLY A 339 -2.82 -3.13 -1.44
N ARG A 340 -3.75 -2.64 -2.27
CA ARG A 340 -3.80 -1.24 -2.69
C ARG A 340 -4.61 -0.41 -1.70
N GLN A 341 -4.16 0.80 -1.41
CA GLN A 341 -4.81 1.67 -0.44
C GLN A 341 -6.09 2.30 -0.96
N ARG A 342 -6.17 2.53 -2.27
CA ARG A 342 -7.23 3.32 -2.90
C ARG A 342 -7.89 2.56 -4.04
N ALA A 343 -9.19 2.85 -4.21
CA ALA A 343 -10.00 2.48 -5.37
C ALA A 343 -10.73 3.72 -5.86
N PHE A 344 -10.69 4.00 -7.18
CA PHE A 344 -11.28 5.23 -7.70
C PHE A 344 -12.58 4.98 -8.46
N SER A 345 -13.31 6.07 -8.73
CA SER A 345 -14.48 6.06 -9.58
C SER A 345 -14.50 7.31 -10.44
N GLU A 346 -14.58 7.13 -11.76
CA GLU A 346 -15.07 8.16 -12.67
C GLU A 346 -16.57 8.36 -12.41
N SER A 347 -17.03 9.58 -12.19
CA SER A 347 -18.41 9.80 -11.74
C SER A 347 -19.10 10.98 -12.45
N PHE A 348 -20.45 10.82 -12.63
CA PHE A 348 -21.37 11.89 -12.98
C PHE A 348 -21.48 12.25 -14.47
N ALA A 349 -20.77 11.54 -15.38
CA ALA A 349 -20.99 11.79 -16.80
C ALA A 349 -22.34 11.25 -17.30
N ALA A 350 -22.88 11.91 -18.29
CA ALA A 350 -24.03 11.48 -19.06
C ALA A 350 -25.26 11.04 -18.23
N TYR A 351 -25.43 11.55 -17.02
CA TYR A 351 -26.59 11.28 -16.18
C TYR A 351 -27.88 11.74 -16.89
N ARG A 352 -28.84 10.84 -16.95
CA ARG A 352 -30.14 11.10 -17.57
C ARG A 352 -31.13 11.84 -16.65
N ARG A 353 -30.70 12.11 -15.41
CA ARG A 353 -31.40 12.86 -14.38
C ARG A 353 -30.58 14.08 -14.02
N GLN A 354 -31.26 15.16 -13.65
CA GLN A 354 -30.57 16.35 -13.16
C GLN A 354 -29.86 16.01 -11.85
N LEU A 355 -28.56 16.24 -11.81
CA LEU A 355 -27.76 16.15 -10.62
C LEU A 355 -27.84 17.47 -9.83
N ASP A 356 -28.01 17.35 -8.52
CA ASP A 356 -27.91 18.42 -7.53
C ASP A 356 -26.97 17.99 -6.39
N ILE A 357 -26.62 18.88 -5.49
CA ILE A 357 -25.69 18.60 -4.38
C ILE A 357 -26.13 17.39 -3.52
N PRO A 358 -27.42 17.23 -3.13
CA PRO A 358 -27.89 16.04 -2.40
C PRO A 358 -27.72 14.73 -3.16
N SER A 359 -28.07 14.69 -4.44
CA SER A 359 -27.94 13.46 -5.25
C SER A 359 -26.48 13.08 -5.51
N VAL A 360 -25.63 14.06 -5.79
CA VAL A 360 -24.18 13.85 -5.94
C VAL A 360 -23.59 13.29 -4.63
N LYS A 361 -23.95 13.88 -3.48
CA LYS A 361 -23.54 13.36 -2.17
C LYS A 361 -23.97 11.91 -1.96
N TYR A 362 -25.23 11.59 -2.25
CA TYR A 362 -25.75 10.22 -2.10
C TYR A 362 -25.00 9.22 -2.99
N ILE A 363 -24.73 9.57 -4.25
CA ILE A 363 -23.99 8.72 -5.19
C ILE A 363 -22.56 8.45 -4.70
N VAL A 364 -21.90 9.47 -4.14
CA VAL A 364 -20.60 9.32 -3.49
C VAL A 364 -20.69 8.40 -2.27
N ASP A 365 -21.64 8.66 -1.38
CA ASP A 365 -21.85 7.88 -0.16
C ASP A 365 -22.16 6.40 -0.45
N TYR A 366 -22.93 6.15 -1.50
CA TYR A 366 -23.26 4.80 -1.97
C TYR A 366 -22.01 4.02 -2.36
N GLN A 367 -21.12 4.68 -3.07
CA GLN A 367 -19.84 4.11 -3.50
C GLN A 367 -18.86 3.95 -2.30
N MET A 368 -18.80 4.93 -1.38
CA MET A 368 -17.99 4.83 -0.17
C MET A 368 -18.40 3.65 0.72
N ALA A 369 -19.71 3.41 0.85
CA ALA A 369 -20.22 2.25 1.60
C ALA A 369 -19.84 0.91 0.93
N ARG A 370 -19.27 0.94 -0.27
CA ARG A 370 -18.75 -0.19 -1.04
C ARG A 370 -17.24 -0.15 -1.26
N GLY A 371 -16.54 0.72 -0.49
CA GLY A 371 -15.09 0.76 -0.42
C GLY A 371 -14.40 1.68 -1.42
N ILE A 372 -15.13 2.43 -2.28
CA ILE A 372 -14.53 3.47 -3.12
C ILE A 372 -14.13 4.65 -2.23
N ASN A 373 -12.92 5.14 -2.40
CA ASN A 373 -12.35 6.21 -1.58
C ASN A 373 -11.52 7.24 -2.38
N PHE A 374 -11.75 7.30 -3.70
CA PHE A 374 -11.12 8.26 -4.58
C PHE A 374 -12.07 8.58 -5.74
N PHE A 375 -12.42 9.86 -5.93
CA PHE A 375 -13.48 10.26 -6.86
C PHE A 375 -12.97 11.19 -7.93
N GLU A 376 -13.38 10.93 -9.16
CA GLU A 376 -13.15 11.74 -10.35
C GLU A 376 -14.46 12.37 -10.79
N PHE A 377 -14.52 13.70 -10.76
CA PHE A 377 -15.74 14.46 -11.09
C PHE A 377 -15.70 14.90 -12.56
N MET A 378 -16.72 14.58 -13.34
CA MET A 378 -16.85 14.91 -14.75
C MET A 378 -17.93 15.99 -14.98
N PHE A 379 -17.74 16.99 -15.82
CA PHE A 379 -16.54 17.55 -16.47
C PHE A 379 -16.43 19.03 -16.16
N TRP A 380 -15.22 19.55 -16.22
CA TRP A 380 -14.96 21.01 -16.36
C TRP A 380 -14.34 21.27 -17.72
N MET A 381 -14.93 22.14 -18.54
CA MET A 381 -14.38 22.47 -19.85
C MET A 381 -13.89 23.91 -19.83
N SER A 382 -12.64 24.15 -20.28
CA SER A 382 -12.03 25.51 -20.25
C SER A 382 -12.88 26.60 -20.87
N LYS A 383 -13.49 26.32 -22.04
CA LYS A 383 -14.35 27.29 -22.73
C LYS A 383 -15.80 27.28 -22.28
N LYS A 384 -16.33 26.10 -21.93
CA LYS A 384 -17.76 25.93 -21.60
C LYS A 384 -18.04 26.05 -20.10
N GLY A 385 -17.00 25.96 -19.28
CA GLY A 385 -17.11 25.93 -17.83
C GLY A 385 -17.52 24.56 -17.26
N PRO A 386 -17.93 24.50 -15.99
CA PRO A 386 -18.27 23.28 -15.28
C PRO A 386 -19.63 22.71 -15.71
N SER A 387 -19.80 21.40 -15.50
CA SER A 387 -21.12 20.76 -15.52
C SER A 387 -22.09 21.47 -14.55
N SER A 388 -23.39 21.42 -14.84
CA SER A 388 -24.41 22.19 -14.11
C SER A 388 -24.37 21.95 -12.59
N TYR A 389 -24.20 20.71 -12.14
CA TYR A 389 -24.13 20.39 -10.71
C TYR A 389 -22.89 20.98 -10.01
N MET A 390 -21.77 21.13 -10.73
CA MET A 390 -20.56 21.77 -10.16
C MET A 390 -20.70 23.28 -10.06
N ALA A 391 -21.56 23.88 -10.91
CA ALA A 391 -21.86 25.30 -10.84
C ALA A 391 -22.74 25.68 -9.65
N GLU A 392 -23.47 24.72 -9.06
CA GLU A 392 -24.40 24.95 -7.96
C GLU A 392 -23.74 25.56 -6.71
N PRO A 393 -24.46 26.38 -5.95
CA PRO A 393 -24.07 26.77 -4.61
C PRO A 393 -23.91 25.56 -3.70
N GLY A 394 -22.83 25.52 -2.87
CA GLY A 394 -22.57 24.41 -1.96
C GLY A 394 -21.59 23.36 -2.50
N MET A 395 -21.13 23.46 -3.74
CA MET A 395 -20.14 22.54 -4.31
C MET A 395 -18.83 22.52 -3.52
N GLU A 396 -18.35 23.67 -3.04
CA GLU A 396 -17.17 23.75 -2.17
C GLU A 396 -17.34 22.93 -0.88
N GLY A 397 -18.51 23.06 -0.23
CA GLY A 397 -18.85 22.28 0.96
C GLY A 397 -18.92 20.78 0.68
N LEU A 398 -19.48 20.38 -0.48
CA LEU A 398 -19.51 19.01 -0.91
C LEU A 398 -18.12 18.44 -1.18
N ASN A 399 -17.25 19.19 -1.86
CA ASN A 399 -15.86 18.77 -2.07
C ASN A 399 -15.11 18.63 -0.75
N ALA A 400 -15.28 19.52 0.19
CA ALA A 400 -14.69 19.40 1.52
C ALA A 400 -15.19 18.14 2.25
N TYR A 401 -16.49 17.82 2.13
CA TYR A 401 -17.07 16.58 2.63
C TYR A 401 -16.43 15.36 2.00
N VAL A 402 -16.39 15.29 0.67
CA VAL A 402 -15.85 14.13 -0.06
C VAL A 402 -14.38 13.91 0.28
N ASN A 403 -13.57 14.96 0.31
CA ASN A 403 -12.16 14.88 0.64
C ASN A 403 -11.94 14.31 2.05
N ARG A 404 -12.69 14.80 3.06
CA ARG A 404 -12.58 14.30 4.44
C ARG A 404 -13.04 12.85 4.57
N ALA A 405 -14.16 12.51 3.94
CA ALA A 405 -14.69 11.15 4.00
C ALA A 405 -13.76 10.15 3.27
N ALA A 406 -13.27 10.50 2.08
CA ALA A 406 -12.30 9.72 1.32
C ALA A 406 -10.99 9.52 2.09
N TYR A 407 -10.49 10.58 2.75
CA TYR A 407 -9.33 10.49 3.63
C TYR A 407 -9.56 9.45 4.74
N MET A 408 -10.69 9.53 5.45
CA MET A 408 -11.01 8.59 6.53
C MET A 408 -11.11 7.15 6.02
N MET A 409 -11.77 6.96 4.87
CA MET A 409 -11.93 5.62 4.29
C MET A 409 -10.67 5.10 3.59
N SER A 410 -9.60 5.88 3.55
CA SER A 410 -8.25 5.45 3.13
C SER A 410 -7.36 5.06 4.32
N GLN A 411 -7.83 5.23 5.57
CA GLN A 411 -7.04 4.92 6.76
C GLN A 411 -7.11 3.44 7.12
N GLY A 412 -6.04 2.92 7.74
CA GLY A 412 -5.98 1.54 8.18
C GLY A 412 -6.14 0.53 7.02
N ARG A 413 -6.66 -0.64 7.32
CA ARG A 413 -6.92 -1.72 6.36
C ARG A 413 -8.40 -2.08 6.31
N PRO A 414 -8.90 -2.66 5.19
CA PRO A 414 -10.26 -3.18 5.12
C PRO A 414 -10.48 -4.23 6.21
N SER A 415 -11.71 -4.31 6.74
CA SER A 415 -12.02 -5.19 7.86
C SER A 415 -12.93 -6.37 7.51
N ALA A 416 -13.54 -6.38 6.30
CA ALA A 416 -14.43 -7.46 5.87
C ALA A 416 -13.80 -8.85 6.06
N GLN A 417 -14.56 -9.77 6.62
CA GLN A 417 -14.11 -11.14 6.93
C GLN A 417 -14.77 -12.21 6.06
N THR A 418 -15.58 -11.79 5.09
CA THR A 418 -16.25 -12.66 4.11
C THR A 418 -15.73 -12.33 2.71
N ALA A 419 -15.45 -13.36 1.92
CA ALA A 419 -15.20 -13.22 0.50
C ALA A 419 -16.29 -13.92 -0.32
N ILE A 420 -16.65 -13.35 -1.48
CA ILE A 420 -17.49 -13.98 -2.49
C ILE A 420 -16.61 -14.34 -3.68
N TYR A 421 -16.56 -15.60 -4.02
CA TYR A 421 -15.85 -16.07 -5.19
C TYR A 421 -16.54 -15.59 -6.47
N VAL A 422 -15.75 -15.02 -7.39
CA VAL A 422 -16.20 -14.64 -8.73
C VAL A 422 -15.89 -15.78 -9.68
N PRO A 423 -16.90 -16.48 -10.22
CA PRO A 423 -16.70 -17.72 -10.99
C PRO A 423 -16.29 -17.43 -12.44
N MET A 424 -15.13 -16.77 -12.64
CA MET A 424 -14.62 -16.37 -13.95
C MET A 424 -14.56 -17.52 -14.96
N PRO A 425 -14.08 -18.74 -14.62
CA PRO A 425 -14.08 -19.86 -15.56
C PRO A 425 -15.49 -20.24 -16.04
N THR A 426 -16.48 -20.11 -15.17
CA THR A 426 -17.89 -20.39 -15.49
C THR A 426 -18.51 -19.31 -16.41
N LEU A 427 -18.12 -18.05 -16.23
CA LEU A 427 -18.49 -16.96 -17.13
C LEU A 427 -17.84 -17.11 -18.51
N TRP A 428 -16.57 -17.53 -18.56
CA TRP A 428 -15.91 -17.86 -19.82
C TRP A 428 -16.54 -19.05 -20.55
N LEU A 429 -17.13 -20.00 -19.81
CA LEU A 429 -17.93 -21.08 -20.36
C LEU A 429 -19.35 -20.60 -20.82
N GLY A 430 -19.67 -19.31 -20.65
CA GLY A 430 -20.92 -18.68 -21.09
C GLY A 430 -22.13 -18.91 -20.19
N ASN A 431 -21.94 -19.38 -18.98
CA ASN A 431 -23.00 -19.59 -18.01
C ASN A 431 -23.20 -18.32 -17.15
N ASN A 432 -24.05 -17.40 -17.65
CA ASN A 432 -24.34 -16.16 -16.95
C ASN A 432 -25.23 -16.33 -15.70
N ARG A 433 -25.73 -17.53 -15.42
CA ARG A 433 -26.42 -17.83 -14.15
C ARG A 433 -25.48 -17.63 -12.95
N ALA A 434 -24.19 -17.83 -13.14
CA ALA A 434 -23.16 -17.57 -12.15
C ALA A 434 -23.15 -16.11 -11.67
N ASP A 435 -23.27 -15.12 -12.59
CA ASP A 435 -23.41 -13.69 -12.27
C ASP A 435 -24.67 -13.40 -11.44
N ALA A 436 -25.81 -13.97 -11.82
CA ALA A 436 -27.05 -13.80 -11.07
C ALA A 436 -26.95 -14.29 -9.62
N PHE A 437 -26.36 -15.47 -9.39
CA PHE A 437 -26.16 -16.01 -8.04
C PHE A 437 -25.11 -15.21 -7.24
N MET A 438 -24.07 -14.70 -7.90
CA MET A 438 -23.07 -13.83 -7.28
C MET A 438 -23.71 -12.50 -6.81
N LYS A 439 -24.51 -11.85 -7.67
CA LYS A 439 -25.23 -10.62 -7.33
C LYS A 439 -26.23 -10.84 -6.19
N ALA A 440 -26.94 -11.98 -6.22
CA ALA A 440 -27.87 -12.33 -5.15
C ALA A 440 -27.15 -12.59 -3.81
N ALA A 441 -26.02 -13.29 -3.80
CA ALA A 441 -25.21 -13.49 -2.61
C ALA A 441 -24.68 -12.18 -2.04
N ALA A 442 -24.22 -11.27 -2.92
CA ALA A 442 -23.75 -9.94 -2.54
C ALA A 442 -24.88 -9.10 -1.90
N HIS A 443 -26.06 -9.10 -2.52
CA HIS A 443 -27.23 -8.42 -1.97
C HIS A 443 -27.67 -9.01 -0.61
N LEU A 444 -27.67 -10.34 -0.47
CA LEU A 444 -27.97 -10.99 0.80
C LEU A 444 -27.03 -10.54 1.92
N LEU A 445 -25.73 -10.48 1.67
CA LEU A 445 -24.77 -10.04 2.66
C LEU A 445 -24.98 -8.57 3.03
N THR A 446 -25.12 -7.67 2.06
CA THR A 446 -25.35 -6.25 2.32
C THR A 446 -26.62 -6.02 3.15
N SER A 447 -27.75 -6.65 2.77
CA SER A 447 -29.03 -6.49 3.47
C SER A 447 -29.03 -7.06 4.91
N HIS A 448 -28.08 -7.95 5.22
CA HIS A 448 -27.90 -8.51 6.57
C HIS A 448 -26.64 -7.95 7.27
N GLN A 449 -26.11 -6.83 6.82
CA GLN A 449 -24.95 -6.12 7.40
C GLN A 449 -23.71 -7.02 7.55
N TYR A 450 -23.34 -7.71 6.46
CA TYR A 450 -22.03 -8.35 6.31
C TYR A 450 -21.26 -7.63 5.22
N ASP A 451 -20.13 -7.05 5.58
CA ASP A 451 -19.19 -6.50 4.59
C ASP A 451 -18.40 -7.65 3.95
N PHE A 452 -18.04 -7.49 2.68
CA PHE A 452 -17.38 -8.54 1.91
C PHE A 452 -16.54 -7.97 0.77
N ASP A 453 -15.64 -8.81 0.24
CA ASP A 453 -14.92 -8.57 -1.01
C ASP A 453 -15.22 -9.65 -2.04
N PHE A 454 -15.13 -9.29 -3.32
CA PHE A 454 -15.06 -10.24 -4.41
C PHE A 454 -13.65 -10.80 -4.57
N ILE A 455 -13.52 -12.09 -4.89
CA ILE A 455 -12.24 -12.74 -5.11
C ILE A 455 -12.30 -13.74 -6.26
N THR A 456 -11.35 -13.65 -7.20
CA THR A 456 -11.24 -14.55 -8.36
C THR A 456 -10.27 -15.69 -8.10
N ASP A 457 -10.12 -16.62 -9.08
CA ASP A 457 -9.06 -17.63 -9.07
C ASP A 457 -7.68 -17.04 -8.87
N ASP A 458 -7.34 -15.99 -9.64
CA ASP A 458 -6.05 -15.29 -9.53
C ASP A 458 -5.88 -14.67 -8.14
N GLY A 459 -6.91 -14.01 -7.61
CA GLY A 459 -6.91 -13.44 -6.26
C GLY A 459 -6.64 -14.48 -5.18
N LEU A 460 -7.27 -15.66 -5.30
CA LEU A 460 -7.03 -16.78 -4.38
C LEU A 460 -5.60 -17.29 -4.46
N VAL A 461 -5.03 -17.41 -5.65
CA VAL A 461 -3.71 -18.02 -5.87
C VAL A 461 -2.57 -17.04 -5.63
N GLU A 462 -2.64 -15.83 -6.23
CA GLU A 462 -1.55 -14.85 -6.26
C GLU A 462 -1.52 -13.93 -5.03
N ALA A 463 -2.68 -13.69 -4.43
CA ALA A 463 -2.84 -12.62 -3.45
C ALA A 463 -3.32 -13.10 -2.07
N THR A 464 -3.56 -14.40 -1.86
CA THR A 464 -3.96 -14.91 -0.54
C THR A 464 -3.13 -16.10 -0.08
N GLU A 465 -3.12 -16.27 1.25
CA GLU A 465 -2.57 -17.44 1.92
C GLU A 465 -3.61 -18.05 2.87
N ALA A 466 -3.70 -19.38 2.91
CA ALA A 466 -4.56 -20.09 3.86
C ALA A 466 -3.82 -20.29 5.19
N VAL A 467 -4.18 -19.50 6.21
CA VAL A 467 -3.52 -19.50 7.53
C VAL A 467 -4.57 -19.48 8.65
N ASN A 468 -4.46 -20.43 9.58
CA ASN A 468 -5.27 -20.50 10.80
C ASN A 468 -6.80 -20.35 10.56
N GLY A 469 -7.34 -21.03 9.55
CA GLY A 469 -8.75 -20.97 9.20
C GLY A 469 -9.19 -19.69 8.51
N THR A 470 -8.25 -18.91 7.99
CA THR A 470 -8.53 -17.70 7.20
C THR A 470 -7.77 -17.69 5.87
N LEU A 471 -8.30 -16.95 4.90
CA LEU A 471 -7.59 -16.50 3.72
C LEU A 471 -7.07 -15.11 4.01
N ARG A 472 -5.75 -14.96 4.21
CA ARG A 472 -5.12 -13.66 4.43
C ARG A 472 -4.66 -13.09 3.09
N ASN A 473 -5.10 -11.87 2.76
CA ASN A 473 -4.73 -11.19 1.53
C ASN A 473 -3.53 -10.23 1.72
N LYS A 474 -3.09 -9.56 0.63
CA LYS A 474 -1.93 -8.66 0.64
C LYS A 474 -2.13 -7.40 1.49
N SER A 475 -3.37 -6.96 1.77
CA SER A 475 -3.64 -5.86 2.72
C SER A 475 -3.55 -6.30 4.19
N GLY A 476 -3.30 -7.58 4.46
CA GLY A 476 -3.35 -8.17 5.79
C GLY A 476 -4.76 -8.43 6.33
N GLN A 477 -5.80 -8.23 5.52
CA GLN A 477 -7.18 -8.61 5.82
C GLN A 477 -7.31 -10.14 5.76
N ALA A 478 -8.20 -10.71 6.58
CA ALA A 478 -8.33 -12.16 6.73
C ALA A 478 -9.79 -12.59 6.63
N TYR A 479 -10.13 -13.32 5.59
CA TYR A 479 -11.47 -13.87 5.38
C TYR A 479 -11.61 -15.21 6.09
N SER A 480 -12.56 -15.33 6.99
CA SER A 480 -12.90 -16.58 7.70
C SER A 480 -14.04 -17.34 7.00
N SER A 481 -14.72 -16.71 6.06
CA SER A 481 -15.81 -17.26 5.28
C SER A 481 -15.61 -17.00 3.79
N LEU A 482 -15.86 -18.02 2.96
CA LEU A 482 -15.86 -17.95 1.51
C LEU A 482 -17.20 -18.45 0.96
N ILE A 483 -17.90 -17.58 0.25
CA ILE A 483 -19.15 -17.93 -0.46
C ILE A 483 -18.80 -18.22 -1.92
N ILE A 484 -19.21 -19.38 -2.40
CA ILE A 484 -19.01 -19.81 -3.79
C ILE A 484 -20.40 -19.86 -4.45
N PRO A 485 -20.74 -18.88 -5.30
CA PRO A 485 -21.98 -18.88 -6.07
C PRO A 485 -21.95 -19.95 -7.16
N SER A 486 -23.10 -20.17 -7.81
CA SER A 486 -23.27 -21.17 -8.87
C SER A 486 -22.07 -21.22 -9.82
N SER A 487 -21.42 -22.38 -9.91
CA SER A 487 -20.17 -22.56 -10.65
C SER A 487 -20.17 -23.89 -11.38
N GLU A 488 -19.63 -23.97 -12.60
CA GLU A 488 -19.42 -25.22 -13.34
C GLU A 488 -18.03 -25.79 -13.05
N MET A 489 -17.02 -24.91 -13.11
CA MET A 489 -15.61 -25.30 -13.07
C MET A 489 -14.78 -24.25 -12.35
N VAL A 490 -13.70 -24.71 -11.69
CA VAL A 490 -12.73 -23.87 -10.95
C VAL A 490 -11.32 -24.30 -11.34
N SER A 491 -10.35 -23.39 -11.35
CA SER A 491 -8.96 -23.80 -11.59
C SER A 491 -8.45 -24.70 -10.45
N ALA A 492 -7.60 -25.67 -10.78
CA ALA A 492 -7.05 -26.61 -9.80
C ALA A 492 -6.27 -25.90 -8.70
N ALA A 493 -5.55 -24.83 -9.03
CA ALA A 493 -4.79 -24.03 -8.06
C ALA A 493 -5.71 -23.30 -7.09
N ALA A 494 -6.78 -22.65 -7.57
CA ALA A 494 -7.77 -22.00 -6.71
C ALA A 494 -8.53 -23.02 -5.85
N TRP A 495 -8.90 -24.18 -6.42
CA TRP A 495 -9.55 -25.24 -5.65
C TRP A 495 -8.65 -25.79 -4.55
N GLN A 496 -7.37 -25.95 -4.81
CA GLN A 496 -6.40 -26.35 -3.79
C GLN A 496 -6.36 -25.30 -2.65
N ARG A 497 -6.35 -24.00 -2.98
CA ARG A 497 -6.39 -22.93 -1.99
C ARG A 497 -7.67 -22.97 -1.14
N ILE A 498 -8.81 -23.24 -1.77
CA ILE A 498 -10.11 -23.35 -1.10
C ILE A 498 -10.13 -24.57 -0.17
N THR A 499 -9.60 -25.71 -0.63
CA THR A 499 -9.53 -26.94 0.19
C THR A 499 -8.56 -26.80 1.36
N ASP A 500 -7.42 -26.16 1.17
CA ASP A 500 -6.47 -25.85 2.24
C ASP A 500 -7.08 -24.91 3.29
N PHE A 501 -7.84 -23.91 2.84
CA PHE A 501 -8.58 -23.02 3.71
C PHE A 501 -9.63 -23.77 4.55
N ALA A 502 -10.46 -24.60 3.91
CA ALA A 502 -11.46 -25.41 4.60
C ALA A 502 -10.82 -26.43 5.57
N ALA A 503 -9.74 -27.09 5.17
CA ALA A 503 -9.02 -28.05 6.02
C ALA A 503 -8.42 -27.42 7.27
N ARG A 504 -8.15 -26.12 7.25
CA ARG A 504 -7.65 -25.33 8.40
C ARG A 504 -8.75 -24.72 9.25
N GLY A 505 -10.03 -25.01 8.96
CA GLY A 505 -11.19 -24.53 9.72
C GLY A 505 -11.94 -23.36 9.11
N GLY A 506 -11.53 -22.90 7.92
CA GLY A 506 -12.24 -21.89 7.16
C GLY A 506 -13.63 -22.36 6.75
N LYS A 507 -14.60 -21.43 6.69
CA LYS A 507 -15.99 -21.71 6.40
C LYS A 507 -16.29 -21.53 4.91
N VAL A 508 -16.85 -22.57 4.27
CA VAL A 508 -17.22 -22.54 2.85
C VAL A 508 -18.73 -22.72 2.72
N VAL A 509 -19.34 -21.85 1.92
CA VAL A 509 -20.77 -21.89 1.61
C VAL A 509 -20.92 -21.92 0.08
N PHE A 510 -21.67 -22.91 -0.44
CA PHE A 510 -22.10 -22.94 -1.83
C PHE A 510 -23.54 -22.38 -1.92
N ILE A 511 -23.78 -21.49 -2.90
CA ILE A 511 -25.10 -20.95 -3.20
C ILE A 511 -25.41 -21.24 -4.67
N GLY A 512 -26.40 -22.09 -4.95
CA GLY A 512 -26.72 -22.61 -6.28
C GLY A 512 -25.91 -23.85 -6.64
N ASP A 513 -25.54 -24.02 -7.89
CA ASP A 513 -24.87 -25.22 -8.39
C ASP A 513 -23.41 -25.27 -7.93
N LYS A 514 -22.99 -26.40 -7.34
CA LYS A 514 -21.59 -26.61 -6.98
C LYS A 514 -20.75 -26.88 -8.23
N PRO A 515 -19.47 -26.49 -8.24
CA PRO A 515 -18.58 -26.88 -9.31
C PRO A 515 -18.45 -28.41 -9.38
N THR A 516 -18.46 -28.94 -10.58
CA THR A 516 -18.40 -30.40 -10.83
C THR A 516 -17.04 -30.86 -11.28
N ALA A 517 -16.18 -29.93 -11.71
CA ALA A 517 -14.85 -30.24 -12.22
C ALA A 517 -13.84 -29.12 -11.88
N ILE A 518 -12.57 -29.51 -11.91
CA ILE A 518 -11.44 -28.59 -11.91
C ILE A 518 -10.64 -28.76 -13.20
N TYR A 519 -9.85 -27.73 -13.55
CA TYR A 519 -8.89 -27.80 -14.65
C TYR A 519 -7.51 -27.33 -14.21
N ALA A 520 -6.45 -27.99 -14.67
CA ALA A 520 -5.07 -27.62 -14.36
C ALA A 520 -4.51 -26.62 -15.37
N LYS A 521 -4.52 -26.97 -16.66
CA LYS A 521 -4.05 -26.11 -17.76
C LYS A 521 -5.19 -25.72 -18.70
N SER A 522 -6.03 -26.65 -19.06
CA SER A 522 -7.07 -26.50 -20.07
C SER A 522 -8.38 -27.06 -19.57
N MET A 523 -9.47 -26.35 -19.86
CA MET A 523 -10.84 -26.77 -19.61
C MET A 523 -11.28 -27.93 -20.52
N MET A 524 -10.49 -28.23 -21.58
CA MET A 524 -10.69 -29.41 -22.42
C MET A 524 -10.39 -30.73 -21.68
N GLN A 525 -9.65 -30.65 -20.59
CA GLN A 525 -9.25 -31.81 -19.78
C GLN A 525 -9.74 -31.63 -18.32
N PRO A 526 -11.08 -31.66 -18.09
CA PRO A 526 -11.61 -31.53 -16.75
C PRO A 526 -11.23 -32.73 -15.89
N GLN A 527 -10.94 -32.46 -14.63
CA GLN A 527 -10.62 -33.47 -13.63
C GLN A 527 -11.72 -33.50 -12.57
N PRO A 528 -11.97 -34.67 -11.95
CA PRO A 528 -12.92 -34.76 -10.86
C PRO A 528 -12.57 -33.82 -9.71
N ILE A 529 -13.57 -33.21 -9.13
CA ILE A 529 -13.40 -32.31 -7.98
C ILE A 529 -13.42 -33.09 -6.67
N THR A 530 -12.54 -32.74 -5.74
CA THR A 530 -12.58 -33.31 -4.39
C THR A 530 -13.61 -32.54 -3.56
N PRO A 531 -14.60 -33.19 -2.96
CA PRO A 531 -15.61 -32.50 -2.13
C PRO A 531 -14.98 -31.84 -0.89
N ILE A 532 -15.53 -30.72 -0.50
CA ILE A 532 -15.19 -30.04 0.75
C ILE A 532 -16.15 -30.53 1.84
N ASN A 533 -15.60 -31.29 2.79
CA ASN A 533 -16.37 -31.81 3.92
C ASN A 533 -16.79 -30.68 4.88
N GLY A 534 -18.02 -30.68 5.32
CA GLY A 534 -18.54 -29.70 6.27
C GLY A 534 -18.91 -28.33 5.66
N ALA A 535 -18.84 -28.17 4.34
CA ALA A 535 -19.35 -26.98 3.66
C ALA A 535 -20.89 -26.95 3.66
N LEU A 536 -21.47 -25.76 3.84
CA LEU A 536 -22.91 -25.54 3.66
C LEU A 536 -23.26 -25.50 2.18
N HIS A 537 -24.42 -26.04 1.79
CA HIS A 537 -24.94 -25.92 0.43
C HIS A 537 -26.39 -25.44 0.45
N LEU A 538 -26.62 -24.27 -0.10
CA LEU A 538 -27.92 -23.67 -0.34
C LEU A 538 -28.24 -23.76 -1.84
N THR A 539 -29.41 -24.30 -2.20
CA THR A 539 -29.78 -24.52 -3.59
C THR A 539 -30.41 -23.29 -4.23
N ASP A 540 -30.79 -22.31 -3.44
CA ASP A 540 -31.32 -21.02 -3.86
C ASP A 540 -30.53 -19.85 -3.27
N SER A 541 -30.93 -18.65 -3.62
CA SER A 541 -30.29 -17.39 -3.18
C SER A 541 -31.09 -16.68 -2.09
N LEU A 542 -31.91 -17.41 -1.31
CA LEU A 542 -32.64 -16.85 -0.18
C LEU A 542 -31.80 -16.91 1.10
N TRP A 543 -32.15 -16.07 2.06
CA TRP A 543 -31.51 -16.15 3.37
C TRP A 543 -32.01 -17.34 4.16
N HIS A 544 -31.10 -18.24 4.49
CA HIS A 544 -31.35 -19.40 5.33
C HIS A 544 -30.63 -19.19 6.68
N PRO A 545 -31.32 -19.35 7.84
CA PRO A 545 -30.71 -19.11 9.15
C PRO A 545 -29.41 -19.88 9.41
N GLU A 546 -29.25 -21.08 8.84
CA GLU A 546 -28.04 -21.87 9.01
C GLU A 546 -26.77 -21.25 8.43
N ILE A 547 -26.88 -20.29 7.51
CA ILE A 547 -25.73 -19.59 6.94
C ILE A 547 -24.97 -18.81 8.04
N THR A 548 -25.67 -18.35 9.09
CA THR A 548 -25.05 -17.58 10.19
C THR A 548 -23.93 -18.34 10.90
N ALA A 549 -23.99 -19.67 10.95
CA ALA A 549 -22.93 -20.50 11.52
C ALA A 549 -21.67 -20.58 10.64
N PHE A 550 -21.76 -20.13 9.39
CA PHE A 550 -20.68 -20.11 8.40
C PHE A 550 -20.16 -18.69 8.13
N LEU A 551 -20.87 -17.68 8.61
CA LEU A 551 -20.43 -16.29 8.49
C LEU A 551 -19.63 -15.85 9.73
N PRO A 552 -18.74 -14.87 9.63
CA PRO A 552 -18.05 -14.30 10.76
C PRO A 552 -19.02 -13.55 11.70
N ARG A 553 -18.52 -13.18 12.87
CA ARG A 553 -19.24 -12.24 13.73
C ARG A 553 -19.40 -10.90 12.98
N GLN A 554 -20.62 -10.35 12.99
CA GLN A 554 -20.89 -9.07 12.36
C GLN A 554 -20.08 -7.95 13.01
N GLU A 555 -19.41 -7.14 12.21
CA GLU A 555 -18.67 -5.96 12.66
C GLU A 555 -19.61 -4.83 13.07
N LEU A 556 -20.77 -4.75 12.42
CA LEU A 556 -21.87 -3.84 12.72
C LEU A 556 -23.16 -4.65 12.79
N THR A 557 -23.87 -4.55 13.90
CA THR A 557 -25.19 -5.17 14.07
C THR A 557 -26.21 -4.07 14.36
N VAL A 558 -27.30 -4.03 13.59
CA VAL A 558 -28.45 -3.14 13.87
C VAL A 558 -29.35 -3.81 14.91
N VAL A 559 -29.34 -3.30 16.14
CA VAL A 559 -30.15 -3.82 17.24
C VAL A 559 -31.60 -3.29 17.17
N SER A 560 -31.76 -2.04 16.75
CA SER A 560 -33.07 -1.46 16.44
C SER A 560 -32.97 -0.44 15.29
N GLY A 561 -34.04 -0.35 14.51
CA GLY A 561 -34.15 0.41 13.27
C GLY A 561 -34.37 -0.50 12.06
N HIS A 562 -34.39 0.06 10.86
CA HIS A 562 -34.57 -0.68 9.59
C HIS A 562 -33.19 -1.15 9.10
N ALA A 563 -32.81 -2.37 9.50
CA ALA A 563 -31.50 -2.95 9.21
C ALA A 563 -31.24 -3.14 7.72
N ASP A 564 -32.23 -3.60 6.96
CA ASP A 564 -32.18 -3.87 5.52
C ASP A 564 -31.86 -2.64 4.65
N SER A 565 -32.07 -1.43 5.21
CA SER A 565 -31.73 -0.17 4.56
C SER A 565 -30.30 0.33 4.85
N ILE A 566 -29.50 -0.40 5.64
CA ILE A 566 -28.19 0.03 6.06
C ILE A 566 -27.11 -0.72 5.28
N ALA A 567 -26.30 0.06 4.57
CA ALA A 567 -25.00 -0.39 4.04
C ALA A 567 -23.85 0.25 4.83
N TYR A 568 -22.74 -0.45 4.92
CA TYR A 568 -21.53 0.09 5.56
C TYR A 568 -20.27 -0.47 4.93
N CYS A 569 -19.18 0.27 5.13
CA CYS A 569 -17.82 -0.19 4.93
C CYS A 569 -17.02 0.13 6.18
N ALA A 570 -16.21 -0.81 6.64
CA ALA A 570 -15.42 -0.61 7.85
C ALA A 570 -13.91 -0.77 7.60
N ARG A 571 -13.12 -0.01 8.37
CA ARG A 571 -11.65 -0.03 8.31
C ARG A 571 -11.11 -0.33 9.69
N LYS A 572 -10.14 -1.22 9.77
CA LYS A 572 -9.44 -1.57 11.00
C LYS A 572 -8.14 -0.79 11.10
N THR A 573 -7.95 -0.08 12.20
CA THR A 573 -6.71 0.64 12.51
C THR A 573 -6.06 0.03 13.74
N ASP A 574 -4.84 0.43 14.07
CA ASP A 574 -4.17 -0.01 15.28
C ASP A 574 -4.89 0.45 16.55
N ARG A 575 -5.67 1.54 16.46
CA ARG A 575 -6.37 2.16 17.58
C ARG A 575 -7.84 1.77 17.69
N GLY A 576 -8.39 1.03 16.73
CA GLY A 576 -9.80 0.67 16.73
C GLY A 576 -10.38 0.50 15.34
N MET A 577 -11.58 0.98 15.12
CA MET A 577 -12.29 0.84 13.85
C MET A 577 -12.93 2.15 13.39
N ILE A 578 -13.01 2.30 12.08
CA ILE A 578 -13.73 3.37 11.40
C ILE A 578 -14.88 2.73 10.64
N PHE A 579 -16.09 3.24 10.81
CA PHE A 579 -17.28 2.79 10.11
C PHE A 579 -17.85 3.93 9.28
N PHE A 580 -17.99 3.74 7.98
CA PHE A 580 -18.83 4.57 7.13
C PHE A 580 -20.19 3.88 7.00
N ILE A 581 -21.25 4.55 7.46
CA ILE A 581 -22.59 3.96 7.59
C ILE A 581 -23.55 4.79 6.76
N LEU A 582 -24.29 4.16 5.84
CA LEU A 582 -25.22 4.79 4.93
C LEU A 582 -26.66 4.28 5.14
N ASN A 583 -27.60 5.20 5.27
CA ASN A 583 -29.04 4.93 5.22
C ASN A 583 -29.54 5.01 3.76
N GLN A 584 -29.96 3.90 3.19
CA GLN A 584 -30.38 3.78 1.79
C GLN A 584 -31.91 3.88 1.60
N GLN A 585 -32.61 4.65 2.47
CA GLN A 585 -34.05 4.86 2.36
C GLN A 585 -34.46 6.33 2.45
N ALA A 586 -35.67 6.62 1.94
CA ALA A 586 -36.26 7.96 1.87
C ALA A 586 -36.76 8.51 3.23
N ALA A 587 -36.57 7.76 4.31
CA ALA A 587 -36.94 8.19 5.65
C ALA A 587 -35.69 8.27 6.55
N GLY A 588 -35.64 9.31 7.39
CA GLY A 588 -34.67 9.36 8.46
C GLY A 588 -34.99 8.36 9.54
N GLN A 589 -33.97 7.85 10.23
CA GLN A 589 -34.13 6.89 11.34
C GLN A 589 -33.08 7.08 12.41
N THR A 590 -33.39 6.62 13.60
CA THR A 590 -32.41 6.49 14.67
C THR A 590 -32.11 5.01 14.90
N LEU A 591 -30.84 4.64 14.69
CA LEU A 591 -30.37 3.27 14.86
C LEU A 591 -29.82 3.06 16.26
N THR A 592 -30.07 1.87 16.84
CA THR A 592 -29.21 1.34 17.89
C THR A 592 -28.25 0.35 17.25
N LEU A 593 -26.96 0.60 17.37
CA LEU A 593 -25.88 -0.18 16.73
C LEU A 593 -25.01 -0.84 17.78
N ASP A 594 -24.64 -2.11 17.53
CA ASP A 594 -23.53 -2.79 18.20
C ASP A 594 -22.35 -2.88 17.22
N LEU A 595 -21.26 -2.22 17.54
CA LEU A 595 -20.02 -2.21 16.76
C LEU A 595 -19.00 -3.17 17.39
N ASP A 596 -18.39 -4.06 16.59
CA ASP A 596 -17.45 -5.09 17.06
C ASP A 596 -16.06 -4.53 17.36
N CYS A 597 -16.04 -3.49 18.17
CA CYS A 597 -14.84 -2.86 18.71
C CYS A 597 -15.20 -2.28 20.07
N MET A 598 -14.64 -2.81 21.15
CA MET A 598 -14.87 -2.28 22.51
C MET A 598 -14.08 -0.99 22.69
N GLY A 599 -14.78 0.15 22.83
CA GLY A 599 -14.09 1.43 22.94
C GLY A 599 -14.98 2.66 23.14
N GLU A 600 -14.37 3.82 22.95
CA GLU A 600 -15.06 5.10 22.96
C GLU A 600 -15.44 5.50 21.54
N ALA A 601 -16.70 5.84 21.33
CA ALA A 601 -17.22 6.19 20.02
C ALA A 601 -17.24 7.70 19.81
N GLN A 602 -16.87 8.13 18.60
CA GLN A 602 -16.93 9.50 18.14
C GLN A 602 -17.61 9.56 16.75
N ARG A 603 -18.38 10.62 16.50
CA ARG A 603 -18.83 10.98 15.17
C ARG A 603 -17.83 11.97 14.56
N TRP A 604 -17.29 11.62 13.44
CA TRP A 604 -16.40 12.46 12.64
C TRP A 604 -17.24 13.03 11.48
N ASP A 605 -17.70 14.25 11.65
CA ASP A 605 -18.60 14.90 10.69
C ASP A 605 -17.79 15.46 9.52
N ALA A 606 -17.79 14.73 8.39
CA ALA A 606 -17.04 15.13 7.21
C ALA A 606 -17.59 16.42 6.56
N MET A 607 -18.88 16.76 6.75
CA MET A 607 -19.45 18.00 6.21
C MET A 607 -18.86 19.24 6.89
N THR A 608 -18.77 19.20 8.22
CA THR A 608 -18.31 20.34 9.02
C THR A 608 -16.86 20.27 9.46
N GLY A 609 -16.22 19.09 9.35
CA GLY A 609 -14.88 18.81 9.90
C GLY A 609 -14.85 18.73 11.44
N THR A 610 -16.02 18.63 12.10
CA THR A 610 -16.09 18.55 13.57
C THR A 610 -16.05 17.11 14.05
N ILE A 611 -15.46 16.91 15.24
CA ILE A 611 -15.37 15.61 15.90
C ILE A 611 -16.13 15.74 17.22
N ARG A 612 -17.09 14.85 17.46
CA ARG A 612 -17.94 14.86 18.67
C ARG A 612 -18.01 13.48 19.30
N PRO A 613 -17.90 13.36 20.62
CA PRO A 613 -18.14 12.10 21.29
C PRO A 613 -19.59 11.63 21.08
N LEU A 614 -19.77 10.33 20.94
CA LEU A 614 -21.08 9.67 20.94
C LEU A 614 -21.29 8.99 22.31
N SER A 615 -22.47 9.18 22.88
CA SER A 615 -22.84 8.40 24.05
C SER A 615 -22.90 6.92 23.71
N SER A 616 -22.07 6.14 24.38
CA SER A 616 -21.92 4.72 24.11
C SER A 616 -21.75 3.91 25.40
N SER A 617 -22.09 2.64 25.32
CA SER A 617 -21.87 1.66 26.38
C SER A 617 -21.24 0.39 25.83
N VAL A 618 -20.56 -0.37 26.68
CA VAL A 618 -20.01 -1.68 26.29
C VAL A 618 -21.03 -2.77 26.66
N VAL A 619 -21.44 -3.55 25.65
CA VAL A 619 -22.36 -4.68 25.77
C VAL A 619 -21.79 -5.86 25.03
N ASP A 620 -21.58 -7.01 25.66
CA ASP A 620 -21.04 -8.24 25.06
C ASP A 620 -19.75 -8.03 24.26
N ASN A 621 -18.82 -7.25 24.81
CA ASN A 621 -17.55 -6.84 24.18
C ASN A 621 -17.70 -6.03 22.87
N LYS A 622 -18.87 -5.42 22.65
CA LYS A 622 -19.14 -4.47 21.55
C LYS A 622 -19.44 -3.09 22.10
N THR A 623 -19.19 -2.07 21.32
CA THR A 623 -19.64 -0.70 21.62
C THR A 623 -21.07 -0.53 21.12
N ARG A 624 -22.00 -0.34 22.03
CA ARG A 624 -23.41 0.00 21.74
C ARG A 624 -23.61 1.51 21.76
N LEU A 625 -24.23 2.03 20.71
CA LEU A 625 -24.53 3.47 20.58
C LEU A 625 -25.84 3.72 19.84
N SER A 626 -26.38 4.94 20.00
CA SER A 626 -27.51 5.43 19.22
C SER A 626 -27.02 6.41 18.15
N LEU A 627 -27.43 6.20 16.89
CA LEU A 627 -27.00 6.98 15.73
C LEU A 627 -28.20 7.48 14.91
N PRO A 628 -28.51 8.77 14.94
CA PRO A 628 -29.50 9.34 14.03
C PRO A 628 -28.89 9.51 12.62
N LEU A 629 -29.61 9.03 11.61
CA LEU A 629 -29.32 9.22 10.20
C LEU A 629 -30.52 9.84 9.50
N GLU A 630 -30.26 10.82 8.66
CA GLU A 630 -31.27 11.44 7.81
C GLU A 630 -31.70 10.49 6.66
N ALA A 631 -32.76 10.85 5.94
CA ALA A 631 -33.08 10.20 4.67
C ALA A 631 -31.90 10.27 3.72
N TRP A 632 -31.47 9.14 3.16
CA TRP A 632 -30.29 9.03 2.28
C TRP A 632 -28.99 9.55 2.89
N GLY A 633 -28.95 9.66 4.21
CA GLY A 633 -27.83 10.25 4.96
C GLY A 633 -26.78 9.22 5.37
N SER A 634 -25.59 9.71 5.64
CA SER A 634 -24.46 8.90 6.08
C SER A 634 -23.78 9.45 7.34
N ALA A 635 -22.96 8.62 7.99
CA ALA A 635 -22.15 9.04 9.11
C ALA A 635 -20.82 8.27 9.15
N ILE A 636 -19.76 8.94 9.60
CA ILE A 636 -18.50 8.30 9.97
C ILE A 636 -18.47 8.17 11.49
N VAL A 637 -18.38 6.91 11.95
CA VAL A 637 -18.22 6.58 13.36
C VAL A 637 -16.84 5.98 13.58
N VAL A 638 -16.07 6.59 14.45
CA VAL A 638 -14.76 6.09 14.87
C VAL A 638 -14.89 5.53 16.26
N VAL A 639 -14.54 4.27 16.44
CA VAL A 639 -14.46 3.63 17.75
C VAL A 639 -13.00 3.44 18.11
N THR A 640 -12.53 4.19 19.11
CA THR A 640 -11.16 4.04 19.62
C THR A 640 -11.16 2.93 20.66
N LYS A 641 -10.40 1.87 20.43
CA LYS A 641 -10.33 0.71 21.33
C LYS A 641 -9.94 1.15 22.72
N ARG A 642 -10.75 0.80 23.70
CA ARG A 642 -10.43 0.99 25.11
C ARG A 642 -9.45 -0.11 25.51
N THR A 643 -8.17 0.27 25.69
CA THR A 643 -7.18 -0.66 26.22
C THR A 643 -7.40 -0.81 27.71
N ALA A 644 -7.70 -2.03 28.16
CA ALA A 644 -7.74 -2.34 29.57
C ALA A 644 -6.39 -2.03 30.22
N GLU A 645 -6.41 -1.40 31.41
CA GLU A 645 -5.19 -1.04 32.13
C GLU A 645 -4.91 -2.02 33.27
N TYR A 646 -3.71 -2.55 33.29
CA TYR A 646 -3.23 -3.52 34.28
C TYR A 646 -2.17 -2.86 35.15
N ASN A 647 -2.59 -2.18 36.21
CA ASN A 647 -1.68 -1.55 37.15
C ASN A 647 -0.95 -2.63 37.95
N VAL A 648 0.39 -2.66 37.84
CA VAL A 648 1.25 -3.73 38.38
C VAL A 648 1.15 -3.88 39.91
N ARG A 649 0.70 -2.85 40.63
CA ARG A 649 0.48 -2.93 42.10
C ARG A 649 -0.65 -3.88 42.47
N LYS A 650 -1.55 -4.22 41.56
CA LYS A 650 -2.65 -5.14 41.78
C LYS A 650 -2.27 -6.61 41.58
N TYR A 651 -1.04 -6.89 41.16
CA TYR A 651 -0.57 -8.22 40.79
C TYR A 651 0.65 -8.63 41.64
N LYS A 652 0.89 -9.92 41.74
CA LYS A 652 2.02 -10.49 42.50
C LYS A 652 3.39 -10.17 41.89
N SER A 653 3.43 -9.87 40.59
CA SER A 653 4.62 -9.47 39.86
C SER A 653 4.23 -8.69 38.60
N ILE A 654 5.17 -7.99 37.96
CA ILE A 654 4.95 -7.30 36.69
C ILE A 654 4.58 -8.32 35.60
N GLN A 655 5.28 -9.48 35.56
CA GLN A 655 4.97 -10.53 34.58
C GLN A 655 3.55 -11.06 34.76
N ALA A 656 3.05 -11.20 36.01
CA ALA A 656 1.67 -11.61 36.25
C ALA A 656 0.62 -10.60 35.72
N ALA A 657 0.94 -9.31 35.70
CA ALA A 657 0.08 -8.30 35.07
C ALA A 657 0.11 -8.43 33.54
N ILE A 658 1.28 -8.71 32.96
CA ILE A 658 1.44 -8.96 31.51
C ILE A 658 0.67 -10.22 31.09
N ASP A 659 0.81 -11.31 31.87
CA ASP A 659 0.14 -12.59 31.60
C ASP A 659 -1.39 -12.43 31.66
N GLN A 660 -1.90 -11.65 32.63
CA GLN A 660 -3.34 -11.37 32.73
C GLN A 660 -3.82 -10.49 31.58
N ALA A 661 -3.07 -9.43 31.20
CA ALA A 661 -3.41 -8.62 30.05
C ALA A 661 -3.49 -9.45 28.76
N HIS A 662 -2.57 -10.39 28.60
CA HIS A 662 -2.60 -11.33 27.46
C HIS A 662 -3.81 -12.26 27.51
N ALA A 663 -4.10 -12.86 28.67
CA ALA A 663 -5.25 -13.75 28.85
C ALA A 663 -6.60 -13.06 28.57
N ASP A 664 -6.68 -11.75 28.87
CA ASP A 664 -7.87 -10.93 28.63
C ASP A 664 -7.92 -10.39 27.16
N GLY A 665 -7.01 -10.83 26.29
CA GLY A 665 -6.99 -10.46 24.86
C GLY A 665 -6.23 -9.19 24.53
N GLY A 666 -5.41 -8.67 25.44
CA GLY A 666 -4.57 -7.50 25.28
C GLY A 666 -4.88 -6.37 26.26
N GLY A 667 -4.02 -5.36 26.29
CA GLY A 667 -4.19 -4.18 27.13
C GLY A 667 -2.87 -3.51 27.48
N THR A 668 -2.94 -2.43 28.28
CA THR A 668 -1.77 -1.67 28.70
C THR A 668 -1.35 -2.03 30.11
N VAL A 669 -0.16 -2.60 30.28
CA VAL A 669 0.45 -2.79 31.61
C VAL A 669 1.01 -1.47 32.07
N VAL A 670 0.56 -0.99 33.22
CA VAL A 670 0.90 0.33 33.76
C VAL A 670 1.86 0.18 34.93
N ILE A 671 3.05 0.79 34.79
CA ILE A 671 4.03 0.95 35.87
C ILE A 671 3.76 2.31 36.54
N PRO A 672 3.12 2.36 37.72
CA PRO A 672 2.80 3.60 38.39
C PRO A 672 4.03 4.24 39.05
N PRO A 673 3.95 5.51 39.52
CA PRO A 673 5.04 6.20 40.21
C PRO A 673 5.65 5.37 41.34
N GLY A 674 6.98 5.36 41.44
CA GLY A 674 7.75 4.60 42.42
C GLY A 674 8.81 3.69 41.83
N LYS A 675 9.48 2.90 42.68
CA LYS A 675 10.57 1.97 42.29
C LYS A 675 9.99 0.56 42.09
N HIS A 676 10.14 0.02 40.90
CA HIS A 676 9.70 -1.32 40.52
C HIS A 676 10.91 -2.13 40.05
N ARG A 677 11.23 -3.25 40.70
CA ARG A 677 12.39 -4.09 40.37
C ARG A 677 11.94 -5.36 39.65
N THR A 678 12.66 -5.72 38.58
CA THR A 678 12.32 -6.92 37.81
C THR A 678 13.55 -7.54 37.17
N GLY A 679 13.46 -8.84 36.82
CA GLY A 679 14.27 -9.50 35.79
C GLY A 679 13.69 -9.30 34.41
N ALA A 680 13.96 -10.24 33.51
CA ALA A 680 13.39 -10.21 32.16
C ALA A 680 11.86 -10.27 32.18
N LEU A 681 11.21 -9.44 31.36
CA LEU A 681 9.78 -9.41 31.13
C LEU A 681 9.48 -9.78 29.67
N PHE A 682 8.41 -10.53 29.43
CA PHE A 682 8.01 -11.02 28.12
C PHE A 682 6.62 -10.51 27.78
N PHE A 683 6.54 -9.63 26.81
CA PHE A 683 5.30 -9.04 26.31
C PHE A 683 4.82 -9.81 25.08
N THR A 684 3.69 -10.44 25.22
CA THR A 684 3.04 -11.19 24.13
C THR A 684 2.08 -10.31 23.35
N ARG A 685 1.57 -10.83 22.25
CA ARG A 685 0.71 -10.11 21.30
C ARG A 685 -0.43 -9.35 21.98
N GLY A 686 -0.55 -8.07 21.63
CA GLY A 686 -1.62 -7.18 22.10
C GLY A 686 -1.37 -6.54 23.48
N VAL A 687 -0.22 -6.75 24.10
CA VAL A 687 0.12 -6.18 25.42
C VAL A 687 1.12 -5.03 25.26
N ASP A 688 0.70 -3.83 25.67
CA ASP A 688 1.47 -2.59 25.70
C ASP A 688 2.09 -2.33 27.07
N LEU A 689 3.10 -1.46 27.13
CA LEU A 689 3.71 -0.99 28.37
C LEU A 689 3.60 0.53 28.50
N ARG A 690 3.09 1.02 29.64
CA ARG A 690 3.13 2.45 29.96
C ARG A 690 3.85 2.68 31.30
N LEU A 691 4.86 3.55 31.27
CA LEU A 691 5.57 4.00 32.46
C LEU A 691 5.07 5.41 32.83
N GLU A 692 4.33 5.53 33.94
CA GLU A 692 3.85 6.83 34.36
C GLU A 692 4.98 7.74 34.85
N LYS A 693 4.78 9.06 34.78
CA LYS A 693 5.72 10.04 35.31
C LYS A 693 6.10 9.74 36.75
N GLY A 694 7.41 9.68 37.05
CA GLY A 694 7.91 9.32 38.37
C GLY A 694 8.00 7.81 38.66
N SER A 695 7.66 6.96 37.68
CA SER A 695 7.97 5.53 37.78
C SER A 695 9.42 5.26 37.43
N ARG A 696 10.04 4.29 38.11
CA ARG A 696 11.37 3.79 37.82
C ARG A 696 11.37 2.28 37.79
N LEU A 697 11.51 1.70 36.62
CA LEU A 697 11.67 0.26 36.38
C LEU A 697 13.15 -0.10 36.45
N ILE A 698 13.53 -0.94 37.39
CA ILE A 698 14.95 -1.19 37.75
C ILE A 698 15.29 -2.66 37.47
N SER A 699 16.29 -2.89 36.64
CA SER A 699 16.87 -4.22 36.39
C SER A 699 17.45 -4.84 37.67
N ILE A 700 17.07 -6.07 37.98
CA ILE A 700 17.73 -6.91 38.97
C ILE A 700 18.90 -7.57 38.27
N THR A 701 20.10 -7.32 38.78
CA THR A 701 21.35 -7.82 38.20
C THR A 701 21.65 -9.26 38.63
N ASP A 702 20.76 -10.18 38.32
CA ASP A 702 20.89 -11.62 38.56
C ASP A 702 20.61 -12.39 37.26
N THR A 703 21.63 -13.10 36.77
CA THR A 703 21.56 -13.84 35.49
C THR A 703 20.51 -14.93 35.49
N THR A 704 20.11 -15.47 36.63
CA THR A 704 19.06 -16.50 36.74
C THR A 704 17.67 -15.98 36.37
N LEU A 705 17.45 -14.66 36.43
CA LEU A 705 16.21 -13.99 36.07
C LEU A 705 16.13 -13.61 34.58
N TYR A 706 17.14 -13.98 33.79
CA TYR A 706 17.22 -13.72 32.35
C TYR A 706 17.44 -15.05 31.61
N PRO A 707 16.39 -15.73 31.22
CA PRO A 707 16.49 -17.03 30.57
C PRO A 707 17.29 -16.96 29.27
N ILE A 708 17.81 -18.09 28.85
CA ILE A 708 18.42 -18.24 27.53
C ILE A 708 17.33 -18.38 26.48
N VAL A 709 17.39 -17.55 25.45
CA VAL A 709 16.42 -17.51 24.34
C VAL A 709 17.18 -17.60 23.02
N ASP A 710 16.48 -18.04 21.97
CA ASP A 710 16.98 -17.90 20.59
C ASP A 710 16.92 -16.42 20.21
N THR A 711 18.06 -15.88 19.73
CA THR A 711 18.18 -14.45 19.40
C THR A 711 19.36 -14.23 18.46
N ARG A 712 19.50 -13.01 17.95
CA ARG A 712 20.70 -12.60 17.23
C ARG A 712 21.63 -11.79 18.14
N TRP A 713 22.92 -12.06 18.07
CA TRP A 713 23.95 -11.36 18.83
C TRP A 713 25.10 -11.00 17.89
N GLU A 714 25.42 -9.72 17.79
CA GLU A 714 26.44 -9.22 16.84
C GLU A 714 26.30 -9.87 15.43
N GLY A 715 25.08 -9.86 14.90
CA GLY A 715 24.77 -10.37 13.56
C GLY A 715 24.73 -11.90 13.39
N THR A 716 24.89 -12.69 14.47
CA THR A 716 24.86 -14.15 14.42
C THR A 716 23.70 -14.69 15.25
N MET A 717 22.91 -15.62 14.66
CA MET A 717 21.84 -16.32 15.37
C MET A 717 22.41 -17.31 16.37
N LEU A 718 22.04 -17.16 17.63
CA LEU A 718 22.55 -18.02 18.71
C LEU A 718 21.57 -18.06 19.91
N LYS A 719 21.91 -18.87 20.92
CA LYS A 719 21.23 -18.87 22.21
C LYS A 719 21.93 -17.88 23.17
N GLY A 720 21.21 -16.78 23.48
CA GLY A 720 21.71 -15.69 24.33
C GLY A 720 20.77 -15.35 25.48
N ARG A 721 21.20 -14.47 26.37
CA ARG A 721 20.32 -13.95 27.43
C ARG A 721 19.20 -13.09 26.90
N ALA A 722 17.98 -13.30 27.43
CA ALA A 722 16.84 -12.43 27.15
C ALA A 722 17.15 -10.98 27.56
N ALA A 723 16.53 -10.01 26.89
CA ALA A 723 16.55 -8.60 27.26
C ALA A 723 15.78 -8.36 28.59
N LEU A 724 15.92 -7.18 29.17
CA LEU A 724 15.06 -6.78 30.29
C LEU A 724 13.57 -6.72 29.87
N LEU A 725 13.31 -6.14 28.68
CA LEU A 725 11.97 -6.11 28.08
C LEU A 725 12.05 -6.82 26.72
N ASN A 726 11.24 -7.86 26.53
CA ASN A 726 11.20 -8.66 25.31
C ASN A 726 9.81 -8.57 24.69
N PHE A 727 9.73 -8.06 23.46
CA PHE A 727 8.53 -8.03 22.62
C PHE A 727 8.79 -8.94 21.42
N CYS A 728 8.13 -10.10 21.40
CA CYS A 728 8.27 -11.10 20.35
C CYS A 728 6.93 -11.29 19.63
N HIS A 729 6.91 -11.14 18.30
CA HIS A 729 5.69 -11.26 17.51
C HIS A 729 4.52 -10.44 18.09
N ASN A 730 4.83 -9.28 18.66
CA ASN A 730 3.86 -8.37 19.27
C ASN A 730 3.58 -7.19 18.33
N ASP A 731 2.76 -7.45 17.32
CA ASP A 731 2.43 -6.47 16.29
C ASP A 731 1.67 -5.27 16.88
N GLY A 732 2.03 -4.05 16.44
CA GLY A 732 1.43 -2.81 16.93
C GLY A 732 1.79 -2.46 18.37
N CYS A 733 2.80 -3.10 18.98
CA CYS A 733 3.16 -2.91 20.39
C CYS A 733 3.60 -1.48 20.72
N ARG A 734 3.25 -1.03 21.92
CA ARG A 734 3.60 0.31 22.40
C ARG A 734 4.34 0.29 23.70
N ILE A 735 5.40 1.11 23.78
CA ILE A 735 6.07 1.47 25.02
C ILE A 735 5.94 2.98 25.14
N SER A 736 5.31 3.47 26.21
CA SER A 736 4.97 4.89 26.31
C SER A 736 5.09 5.45 27.73
N GLY A 737 5.00 6.76 27.86
CA GLY A 737 4.94 7.48 29.13
C GLY A 737 6.22 8.27 29.43
N GLU A 738 6.28 8.87 30.62
CA GLU A 738 7.40 9.74 31.06
C GLU A 738 8.21 9.10 32.22
N GLY A 739 8.20 7.76 32.31
CA GLY A 739 8.93 7.03 33.34
C GLY A 739 10.34 6.68 32.92
N LEU A 740 11.11 6.14 33.88
CA LEU A 740 12.52 5.79 33.73
C LEU A 740 12.72 4.26 33.74
N ILE A 741 13.45 3.73 32.75
CA ILE A 741 13.96 2.37 32.74
C ILE A 741 15.44 2.42 33.14
N ASP A 742 15.80 1.85 34.27
CA ASP A 742 17.15 1.80 34.79
C ASP A 742 17.72 0.39 34.62
N ALA A 743 18.52 0.20 33.60
CA ALA A 743 19.07 -1.10 33.23
C ALA A 743 20.27 -1.55 34.10
N GLN A 744 20.76 -0.70 35.01
CA GLN A 744 21.84 -1.02 35.98
C GLN A 744 23.13 -1.49 35.33
N GLY A 745 23.50 -0.99 34.15
CA GLY A 745 24.68 -1.44 33.38
C GLY A 745 25.99 -1.44 34.13
N LEU A 746 26.22 -0.44 34.99
CA LEU A 746 27.46 -0.39 35.84
C LEU A 746 27.54 -1.59 36.80
N LYS A 747 26.42 -2.07 37.32
CA LYS A 747 26.38 -3.27 38.15
C LYS A 747 26.60 -4.53 37.36
N TRP A 748 26.06 -4.61 36.15
CA TRP A 748 26.29 -5.72 35.24
C TRP A 748 27.78 -5.78 34.83
N LYS A 749 28.40 -4.66 34.49
CA LYS A 749 29.81 -4.56 34.16
C LYS A 749 30.71 -5.11 35.28
N LYS A 750 30.38 -4.87 36.55
CA LYS A 750 31.18 -5.31 37.73
C LYS A 750 31.11 -6.82 37.97
N LYS A 751 30.17 -7.55 37.40
CA LYS A 751 29.95 -8.99 37.67
C LYS A 751 30.95 -9.95 37.03
N LYS A 752 31.84 -9.52 36.16
CA LYS A 752 32.81 -10.38 35.44
C LYS A 752 32.16 -11.59 34.75
N ILE A 753 30.98 -11.40 34.20
CA ILE A 753 30.25 -12.41 33.43
C ILE A 753 30.68 -12.39 31.96
N GLY A 754 30.30 -13.43 31.20
CA GLY A 754 30.59 -13.49 29.77
C GLY A 754 29.98 -12.31 29.02
N PHE A 755 30.52 -12.00 27.85
CA PHE A 755 30.05 -10.89 27.02
C PHE A 755 28.57 -11.05 26.65
N THR A 756 28.15 -12.26 26.25
CA THR A 756 26.77 -12.62 25.91
C THR A 756 25.83 -12.78 27.13
N ASP A 757 26.34 -12.64 28.34
CA ASP A 757 25.55 -12.73 29.56
C ASP A 757 25.03 -11.37 30.07
N ARG A 758 25.46 -10.26 29.48
CA ARG A 758 24.92 -8.92 29.78
C ARG A 758 23.63 -8.71 28.98
N PRO A 759 22.45 -8.45 29.60
CA PRO A 759 21.21 -8.33 28.89
C PRO A 759 21.12 -7.01 28.09
N ARG A 760 20.49 -7.06 26.94
CA ARG A 760 19.99 -5.85 26.28
C ARG A 760 18.88 -5.23 27.14
N THR A 761 18.57 -3.94 26.93
CA THR A 761 17.49 -3.31 27.70
C THR A 761 16.13 -3.63 27.09
N ILE A 762 15.93 -3.39 25.80
CA ILE A 762 14.69 -3.68 25.08
C ILE A 762 15.06 -4.48 23.82
N CYS A 763 14.34 -5.55 23.55
CA CYS A 763 14.43 -6.30 22.31
C CYS A 763 13.03 -6.39 21.67
N LEU A 764 12.92 -5.87 20.46
CA LEU A 764 11.79 -6.07 19.56
C LEU A 764 12.21 -7.14 18.55
N ASP A 765 11.47 -8.24 18.48
CA ASP A 765 11.83 -9.37 17.64
C ASP A 765 10.61 -9.83 16.83
N HIS A 766 10.68 -9.73 15.50
CA HIS A 766 9.57 -10.05 14.58
C HIS A 766 8.26 -9.32 14.94
N CYS A 767 8.34 -8.02 15.24
CA CYS A 767 7.17 -7.16 15.42
C CYS A 767 6.83 -6.45 14.09
N ASP A 768 5.54 -6.24 13.84
CA ASP A 768 5.06 -5.46 12.71
C ASP A 768 4.19 -4.28 13.20
N GLY A 769 4.63 -3.07 12.93
CA GLY A 769 4.04 -1.85 13.51
C GLY A 769 4.39 -1.64 14.98
N GLY A 770 4.10 -0.45 15.48
CA GLY A 770 4.27 -0.08 16.88
C GLY A 770 5.13 1.15 17.11
N GLN A 771 5.29 1.50 18.38
CA GLN A 771 5.99 2.72 18.77
C GLN A 771 6.60 2.63 20.18
N ILE A 772 7.78 3.24 20.34
CA ILE A 772 8.29 3.62 21.67
C ILE A 772 8.33 5.15 21.76
N SER A 773 7.80 5.73 22.84
CA SER A 773 7.71 7.20 22.98
C SER A 773 7.80 7.72 24.42
N GLY A 774 8.48 8.85 24.59
CA GLY A 774 8.52 9.66 25.81
C GLY A 774 9.28 9.08 27.00
N VAL A 775 9.70 7.81 26.97
CA VAL A 775 10.41 7.16 28.07
C VAL A 775 11.88 7.55 28.11
N SER A 776 12.46 7.50 29.31
CA SER A 776 13.90 7.64 29.53
C SER A 776 14.52 6.29 29.87
N ILE A 777 15.72 6.01 29.32
CA ILE A 777 16.47 4.79 29.57
C ILE A 777 17.84 5.15 30.11
N LEU A 778 18.23 4.53 31.22
CA LEU A 778 19.47 4.86 31.93
C LEU A 778 20.36 3.62 32.08
N ASN A 779 21.65 3.80 31.78
CA ASN A 779 22.72 2.83 32.04
C ASN A 779 22.44 1.43 31.47
N GLN A 780 22.23 1.33 30.16
CA GLN A 780 22.12 0.07 29.45
C GLN A 780 23.35 -0.83 29.69
N ALA A 781 23.08 -2.12 29.86
CA ALA A 781 24.15 -3.07 30.18
C ALA A 781 24.91 -3.58 28.96
N PHE A 782 24.24 -3.56 27.82
CA PHE A 782 24.68 -3.90 26.47
C PHE A 782 23.86 -3.01 25.51
N TRP A 783 23.61 -3.40 24.26
CA TRP A 783 22.74 -2.68 23.36
C TRP A 783 21.43 -2.28 24.05
N CYS A 784 21.04 -1.01 23.92
CA CYS A 784 19.88 -0.50 24.64
C CYS A 784 18.56 -0.95 23.99
N LEU A 785 18.29 -0.49 22.78
CA LEU A 785 17.10 -0.87 22.01
C LEU A 785 17.54 -1.66 20.78
N HIS A 786 17.28 -2.97 20.77
CA HIS A 786 17.55 -3.84 19.64
C HIS A 786 16.28 -4.08 18.86
N ILE A 787 16.19 -3.54 17.63
CA ILE A 787 15.09 -3.67 16.69
C ILE A 787 15.49 -4.76 15.68
N LEU A 788 15.02 -6.00 15.93
CA LEU A 788 15.43 -7.19 15.21
C LEU A 788 14.27 -7.74 14.37
N PHE A 789 14.46 -7.95 13.07
CA PHE A 789 13.46 -8.51 12.16
C PHE A 789 12.09 -7.81 12.23
N THR A 790 12.07 -6.55 12.62
CA THR A 790 10.89 -5.75 12.92
C THR A 790 10.61 -4.78 11.75
N ASN A 791 9.33 -4.55 11.43
CA ASN A 791 8.96 -3.64 10.36
C ASN A 791 8.02 -2.54 10.89
N HIS A 792 7.95 -1.38 10.18
CA HIS A 792 7.00 -0.29 10.44
C HIS A 792 7.02 0.22 11.89
N PHE A 793 8.19 0.41 12.49
CA PHE A 793 8.32 0.81 13.90
C PHE A 793 8.84 2.24 14.07
N THR A 794 8.27 2.98 15.02
CA THR A 794 8.65 4.36 15.30
C THR A 794 9.28 4.50 16.69
N VAL A 795 10.43 5.16 16.77
CA VAL A 795 11.05 5.64 18.01
C VAL A 795 10.91 7.16 18.05
N ASP A 796 10.19 7.71 19.04
CA ASP A 796 9.84 9.12 19.06
C ASP A 796 10.00 9.75 20.45
N GLY A 797 10.86 10.74 20.56
CA GLY A 797 10.99 11.55 21.78
C GLY A 797 11.47 10.78 23.00
N ILE A 798 12.35 9.78 22.84
CA ILE A 798 12.96 9.06 23.96
C ILE A 798 14.32 9.64 24.32
N SER A 799 14.78 9.33 25.54
CA SER A 799 16.12 9.67 26.00
C SER A 799 16.89 8.41 26.43
N ILE A 800 18.06 8.17 25.87
CA ILE A 800 18.96 7.07 26.23
C ILE A 800 20.25 7.68 26.79
N CYS A 801 20.62 7.31 28.01
CA CYS A 801 21.79 7.87 28.66
C CYS A 801 22.63 6.80 29.41
N ALA A 802 23.86 6.58 28.98
CA ALA A 802 24.85 5.90 29.76
C ALA A 802 25.71 6.94 30.51
N GLU A 803 25.62 6.99 31.85
CA GLU A 803 26.35 8.00 32.67
C GLU A 803 27.85 7.75 32.72
N ASP A 804 28.26 6.47 32.76
CA ASP A 804 29.67 6.06 32.81
C ASP A 804 29.96 5.05 31.69
N TYR A 805 31.27 4.89 31.40
CA TYR A 805 31.75 3.95 30.40
C TYR A 805 31.26 2.51 30.64
N ILE A 806 30.44 2.02 29.76
CA ILE A 806 29.97 0.63 29.68
C ILE A 806 30.29 0.12 28.26
N PRO A 807 31.11 -0.92 28.09
CA PRO A 807 31.45 -1.43 26.76
C PRO A 807 30.23 -1.93 26.00
N SER A 808 30.15 -1.66 24.71
CA SER A 808 29.06 -2.07 23.81
C SER A 808 27.68 -1.61 24.32
N SER A 809 27.62 -0.39 24.84
CA SER A 809 26.37 0.24 25.27
C SER A 809 25.79 1.13 24.16
N ASP A 810 25.57 0.53 23.01
CA ASP A 810 24.91 1.18 21.86
C ASP A 810 23.53 1.71 22.26
N GLY A 811 23.08 2.77 21.61
CA GLY A 811 21.77 3.35 21.85
C GLY A 811 20.66 2.55 21.16
N ILE A 812 20.65 2.54 19.83
CA ILE A 812 19.63 1.84 19.03
C ILE A 812 20.34 1.01 17.97
N ASP A 813 20.07 -0.28 17.97
CA ASP A 813 20.56 -1.22 16.96
C ASP A 813 19.39 -1.67 16.07
N ILE A 814 19.40 -1.25 14.80
CA ILE A 814 18.42 -1.64 13.79
C ILE A 814 19.02 -2.78 12.99
N ASP A 815 18.50 -4.01 13.15
CA ASP A 815 19.10 -5.23 12.60
C ASP A 815 18.07 -6.00 11.73
N SER A 816 18.33 -6.11 10.43
CA SER A 816 17.47 -6.79 9.46
C SER A 816 16.00 -6.35 9.55
N SER A 817 15.76 -5.04 9.60
CA SER A 817 14.48 -4.42 9.89
C SER A 817 14.13 -3.36 8.82
N THR A 818 12.85 -3.19 8.53
CA THR A 818 12.35 -2.36 7.41
C THR A 818 11.38 -1.29 7.90
N ASP A 819 11.37 -0.11 7.26
CA ASP A 819 10.45 1.00 7.57
C ASP A 819 10.56 1.46 9.03
N ILE A 820 11.79 1.77 9.47
CA ILE A 820 12.07 2.23 10.83
C ILE A 820 12.28 3.74 10.85
N THR A 821 11.54 4.44 11.70
CA THR A 821 11.71 5.89 11.93
C THR A 821 12.22 6.14 13.35
N VAL A 822 13.34 6.87 13.48
CA VAL A 822 13.85 7.39 14.76
C VAL A 822 13.83 8.91 14.70
N ARG A 823 13.11 9.55 15.60
CA ARG A 823 12.98 11.01 15.61
C ARG A 823 12.90 11.62 17.01
N ASN A 824 13.22 12.91 17.11
CA ASN A 824 13.14 13.71 18.36
C ASN A 824 13.85 13.03 19.55
N THR A 825 14.87 12.21 19.30
CA THR A 825 15.50 11.32 20.29
C THR A 825 16.88 11.83 20.70
N HIS A 826 17.12 11.80 22.02
CA HIS A 826 18.41 12.18 22.61
C HIS A 826 19.18 10.94 23.05
N ILE A 827 20.40 10.76 22.53
CA ILE A 827 21.24 9.59 22.84
C ILE A 827 22.62 10.03 23.34
N LYS A 828 22.97 9.49 24.49
CA LYS A 828 24.33 9.49 25.04
C LYS A 828 24.73 8.04 25.31
N ALA A 829 25.64 7.52 24.50
CA ALA A 829 26.11 6.14 24.55
C ALA A 829 27.63 6.04 24.69
N HIS A 830 28.16 4.88 25.03
CA HIS A 830 29.60 4.63 25.04
C HIS A 830 30.06 3.64 23.96
N ASP A 831 29.21 3.42 22.99
CA ASP A 831 29.47 2.85 21.67
C ASP A 831 28.65 3.63 20.62
N ASP A 832 28.17 3.05 19.55
CA ASP A 832 27.41 3.78 18.52
C ASP A 832 26.05 4.27 19.07
N CYS A 833 25.66 5.54 18.79
CA CYS A 833 24.35 6.04 19.22
C CYS A 833 23.22 5.34 18.45
N ILE A 834 23.36 5.25 17.12
CA ILE A 834 22.49 4.41 16.28
C ILE A 834 23.39 3.53 15.41
N SER A 835 23.09 2.23 15.35
CA SER A 835 23.82 1.28 14.53
C SER A 835 22.86 0.50 13.63
N ILE A 836 23.07 0.56 12.29
CA ILE A 836 22.24 -0.10 11.29
C ILE A 836 23.00 -1.33 10.80
N LYS A 837 22.40 -2.50 10.97
CA LYS A 837 23.00 -3.82 10.76
C LYS A 837 22.06 -4.74 9.98
N SER A 838 22.61 -5.80 9.36
CA SER A 838 21.83 -6.80 8.62
C SER A 838 22.44 -8.21 8.70
N GLY A 839 23.09 -8.50 9.81
CA GLY A 839 23.69 -9.81 10.02
C GLY A 839 25.14 -9.95 9.55
N LYS A 840 25.81 -11.00 10.07
CA LYS A 840 27.25 -11.18 10.00
C LYS A 840 27.64 -12.38 9.17
N ASP A 841 28.55 -12.19 8.19
CA ASP A 841 29.21 -13.23 7.43
C ASP A 841 28.24 -14.25 6.82
N MET A 842 28.54 -15.55 6.91
CA MET A 842 27.70 -16.63 6.38
C MET A 842 26.29 -16.63 7.01
N ASP A 843 26.15 -16.32 8.28
CA ASP A 843 24.83 -16.30 8.94
C ASP A 843 23.95 -15.16 8.43
N GLY A 844 24.51 -13.96 8.26
CA GLY A 844 23.81 -12.82 7.65
C GLY A 844 23.35 -13.12 6.23
N ARG A 845 24.25 -13.68 5.39
CA ARG A 845 23.90 -14.08 4.01
C ARG A 845 22.86 -15.20 3.96
N ARG A 846 22.91 -16.16 4.90
CA ARG A 846 21.93 -17.25 4.99
C ARG A 846 20.53 -16.73 5.34
N VAL A 847 20.44 -15.75 6.25
CA VAL A 847 19.18 -15.09 6.63
C VAL A 847 18.70 -14.19 5.51
N ASN A 848 19.60 -13.50 4.82
CA ASN A 848 19.36 -12.69 3.63
C ASN A 848 18.21 -11.69 3.80
N LYS A 849 18.21 -10.95 4.91
CA LYS A 849 17.23 -9.90 5.19
C LYS A 849 17.94 -8.56 5.42
N ALA A 850 17.65 -7.62 4.54
CA ALA A 850 18.22 -6.26 4.60
C ALA A 850 17.66 -5.44 5.77
N SER A 851 18.40 -4.40 6.14
CA SER A 851 17.86 -3.23 6.84
C SER A 851 17.63 -2.12 5.82
N GLU A 852 16.37 -1.70 5.64
CA GLU A 852 16.02 -0.78 4.57
C GLU A 852 14.86 0.16 4.94
N HIS A 853 14.75 1.28 4.19
CA HIS A 853 13.75 2.32 4.45
C HIS A 853 13.83 2.88 5.88
N ILE A 854 15.04 3.32 6.28
CA ILE A 854 15.30 3.82 7.63
C ILE A 854 15.42 5.35 7.58
N VAL A 855 14.67 6.02 8.46
CA VAL A 855 14.71 7.48 8.62
C VAL A 855 15.17 7.81 10.04
N VAL A 856 16.23 8.62 10.15
CA VAL A 856 16.70 9.21 11.41
C VAL A 856 16.62 10.72 11.27
N GLU A 857 15.78 11.38 12.07
CA GLU A 857 15.54 12.80 11.91
C GLU A 857 15.34 13.54 13.24
N ASP A 858 15.74 14.81 13.27
CA ASP A 858 15.52 15.70 14.41
C ASP A 858 16.06 15.13 15.73
N CYS A 859 17.20 14.39 15.66
CA CYS A 859 17.84 13.74 16.79
C CYS A 859 19.06 14.50 17.30
N PHE A 860 19.37 14.32 18.61
CA PHE A 860 20.55 14.86 19.24
C PHE A 860 21.42 13.72 19.81
N PHE A 861 22.67 13.62 19.32
CA PHE A 861 23.66 12.64 19.78
C PHE A 861 24.71 13.36 20.60
N ASP A 862 24.66 13.20 21.94
CA ASP A 862 25.47 13.91 22.90
C ASP A 862 26.90 13.31 23.02
N TYR A 863 27.03 11.97 23.04
CA TYR A 863 28.31 11.26 23.14
C TYR A 863 28.17 9.86 22.53
N GLY A 864 29.22 9.41 21.83
CA GLY A 864 29.26 8.05 21.27
C GLY A 864 30.51 7.79 20.45
N HIS A 865 30.85 6.51 20.20
CA HIS A 865 31.92 6.15 19.25
C HIS A 865 31.47 6.50 17.80
N GLY A 866 30.18 6.36 17.50
CA GLY A 866 29.55 6.82 16.30
C GLY A 866 28.23 7.55 16.60
N GLY A 867 27.87 8.59 15.85
CA GLY A 867 26.51 9.18 15.86
C GLY A 867 25.54 8.23 15.16
N VAL A 868 25.71 8.06 13.85
CA VAL A 868 25.02 7.02 13.07
C VAL A 868 26.07 6.16 12.38
N ALA A 869 26.05 4.86 12.69
CA ALA A 869 26.97 3.86 12.17
C ALA A 869 26.24 2.86 11.29
N ILE A 870 26.75 2.60 10.08
CA ILE A 870 26.31 1.50 9.21
C ILE A 870 27.34 0.38 9.35
N GLY A 871 26.89 -0.75 9.86
CA GLY A 871 27.74 -1.93 10.09
C GLY A 871 28.29 -2.06 11.53
N SER A 872 29.26 -2.96 11.71
CA SER A 872 30.01 -3.74 10.69
C SER A 872 29.30 -4.94 10.09
N GLU A 873 28.15 -5.32 10.59
CA GLU A 873 27.38 -6.49 10.19
C GLU A 873 26.42 -6.11 9.06
N VAL A 874 26.89 -6.15 7.81
CA VAL A 874 26.14 -5.70 6.60
C VAL A 874 25.89 -6.84 5.59
N SER A 875 26.01 -8.08 6.03
CA SER A 875 25.99 -9.24 5.13
C SER A 875 24.60 -9.55 4.51
N GLY A 876 23.53 -8.92 5.03
CA GLY A 876 22.17 -9.02 4.49
C GLY A 876 21.70 -7.74 3.79
N ASP A 877 22.61 -6.83 3.44
CA ASP A 877 22.42 -5.52 2.81
C ASP A 877 21.86 -4.41 3.73
N VAL A 878 22.18 -3.17 3.40
CA VAL A 878 21.59 -1.96 4.00
C VAL A 878 21.23 -0.98 2.88
N ARG A 879 19.96 -0.55 2.81
CA ARG A 879 19.48 0.25 1.70
C ARG A 879 18.53 1.37 2.15
N HIS A 880 18.46 2.44 1.36
CA HIS A 880 17.47 3.50 1.52
C HIS A 880 17.46 4.08 2.95
N VAL A 881 18.59 4.62 3.38
CA VAL A 881 18.75 5.24 4.70
C VAL A 881 18.84 6.75 4.56
N VAL A 882 18.02 7.48 5.29
CA VAL A 882 18.04 8.94 5.36
C VAL A 882 18.31 9.38 6.80
N VAL A 883 19.37 10.15 7.00
CA VAL A 883 19.69 10.81 8.28
C VAL A 883 19.64 12.32 8.04
N ARG A 884 18.72 13.02 8.71
CA ARG A 884 18.52 14.44 8.44
C ARG A 884 18.19 15.30 9.65
N ARG A 885 18.58 16.56 9.60
CA ARG A 885 18.31 17.55 10.65
C ARG A 885 18.75 17.07 12.04
N CYS A 886 19.92 16.40 12.08
CA CYS A 886 20.48 15.90 13.32
C CYS A 886 21.63 16.75 13.81
N GLN A 887 21.76 16.86 15.14
CA GLN A 887 22.87 17.49 15.81
C GLN A 887 23.71 16.43 16.52
N MET A 888 25.02 16.43 16.28
CA MET A 888 25.99 15.45 16.80
C MET A 888 27.07 16.22 17.56
N ASP A 889 26.82 16.47 18.84
CA ASP A 889 27.71 17.20 19.74
C ASP A 889 28.28 16.28 20.82
N GLY A 890 28.95 16.85 21.81
CA GLY A 890 29.30 16.15 23.03
C GLY A 890 30.44 15.15 22.93
N GLU A 891 31.45 15.42 22.09
CA GLU A 891 32.63 14.56 21.93
C GLU A 891 32.36 13.22 21.22
N ASN A 892 31.46 13.22 20.22
CA ASN A 892 31.32 12.07 19.32
C ASN A 892 32.67 11.82 18.60
N TRP A 893 33.15 10.57 18.65
CA TRP A 893 34.39 10.26 18.01
C TRP A 893 34.33 10.28 16.50
N ASN A 894 33.28 9.63 15.92
CA ASN A 894 33.08 9.51 14.51
C ASN A 894 31.59 9.64 14.20
N PRO A 895 31.02 10.85 14.17
CA PRO A 895 29.59 11.09 13.96
C PRO A 895 28.97 10.31 12.79
N ILE A 896 29.69 10.24 11.67
CA ILE A 896 29.24 9.51 10.47
C ILE A 896 30.18 8.33 10.25
N ARG A 897 29.65 7.10 10.31
CA ARG A 897 30.52 5.92 10.36
C ARG A 897 29.98 4.79 9.46
N PHE A 898 30.86 4.23 8.61
CA PHE A 898 30.61 3.01 7.84
C PHE A 898 31.69 2.00 8.15
N LYS A 899 31.29 0.80 8.51
CA LYS A 899 32.22 -0.26 8.92
C LYS A 899 31.92 -1.55 8.16
N SER A 900 32.95 -2.20 7.60
CA SER A 900 32.85 -3.55 7.09
C SER A 900 34.20 -4.27 7.21
N GLN A 901 34.27 -5.53 6.86
CA GLN A 901 35.48 -6.31 6.71
C GLN A 901 35.39 -7.31 5.57
N PRO A 902 36.50 -7.88 5.06
CA PRO A 902 36.50 -8.69 3.85
C PRO A 902 35.56 -9.91 3.88
N SER A 903 35.17 -10.42 5.06
CA SER A 903 34.32 -11.59 5.20
C SER A 903 32.80 -11.28 5.08
N ARG A 904 32.41 -10.00 5.07
CA ARG A 904 30.99 -9.60 5.14
C ARG A 904 30.24 -9.82 3.83
N GLY A 905 30.75 -9.29 2.70
CA GLY A 905 29.93 -9.13 1.49
C GLY A 905 28.78 -8.15 1.74
N GLY A 906 27.73 -8.28 0.94
CA GLY A 906 26.53 -7.41 1.02
C GLY A 906 26.69 -6.07 0.33
N VAL A 907 25.58 -5.33 0.18
CA VAL A 907 25.51 -4.03 -0.47
C VAL A 907 25.00 -2.99 0.52
N VAL A 908 25.66 -1.83 0.56
CA VAL A 908 25.17 -0.63 1.26
C VAL A 908 24.91 0.42 0.19
N GLU A 909 23.65 0.78 -0.01
CA GLU A 909 23.25 1.68 -1.11
C GLU A 909 22.15 2.65 -0.73
N ASP A 910 22.10 3.77 -1.47
CA ASP A 910 21.10 4.82 -1.30
C ASP A 910 21.06 5.36 0.13
N VAL A 911 22.21 5.83 0.63
CA VAL A 911 22.35 6.41 1.96
C VAL A 911 22.57 7.91 1.85
N CYS A 912 21.72 8.69 2.51
CA CYS A 912 21.78 10.15 2.51
C CYS A 912 21.92 10.70 3.93
N PHE A 913 22.94 11.52 4.16
CA PHE A 913 23.06 12.39 5.33
C PHE A 913 22.83 13.82 4.84
N GLU A 914 21.81 14.50 5.40
CA GLU A 914 21.49 15.88 5.00
C GLU A 914 21.17 16.77 6.20
N ASP A 915 21.58 18.05 6.14
CA ASP A 915 21.33 19.02 7.18
C ASP A 915 21.87 18.57 8.56
N ILE A 916 23.13 18.15 8.61
CA ILE A 916 23.79 17.64 9.82
C ILE A 916 24.73 18.70 10.40
N HIS A 917 24.56 18.96 11.69
CA HIS A 917 25.47 19.79 12.48
C HIS A 917 26.34 18.95 13.41
N ILE A 918 27.67 19.06 13.29
CA ILE A 918 28.65 18.37 14.12
C ILE A 918 29.41 19.42 14.90
N GLY A 919 29.20 19.49 16.22
CA GLY A 919 29.74 20.55 17.05
C GLY A 919 31.11 20.28 17.66
N ASN A 920 31.39 19.05 18.11
CA ASN A 920 32.65 18.64 18.71
C ASN A 920 32.90 17.16 18.46
N ALA A 921 33.75 16.84 17.51
CA ALA A 921 34.07 15.49 17.14
C ALA A 921 35.59 15.27 16.98
N ARG A 922 36.02 14.01 17.05
CA ARG A 922 37.37 13.64 16.67
C ARG A 922 37.52 13.64 15.15
N ASN A 923 36.73 12.89 14.46
CA ASN A 923 36.66 12.85 13.00
C ASN A 923 35.24 13.16 12.54
N VAL A 924 35.04 13.78 11.37
CA VAL A 924 33.70 13.92 10.75
C VAL A 924 33.28 12.55 10.24
N PHE A 925 34.15 11.86 9.52
CA PHE A 925 33.93 10.56 8.92
C PHE A 925 34.86 9.46 9.43
N GLU A 926 34.34 8.25 9.61
CA GLU A 926 35.11 7.01 9.62
C GLU A 926 34.44 6.00 8.69
N ILE A 927 34.90 5.93 7.46
CA ILE A 927 34.43 4.96 6.46
C ILE A 927 35.56 3.95 6.23
N ASN A 928 35.39 2.72 6.74
CA ASN A 928 36.51 1.76 6.81
C ASN A 928 36.03 0.33 6.48
N MET A 929 36.37 -0.14 5.28
CA MET A 929 35.98 -1.48 4.82
C MET A 929 36.92 -2.58 5.32
N THR A 930 38.02 -2.22 5.97
CA THR A 930 38.98 -3.14 6.59
C THR A 930 38.89 -3.13 8.12
N TRP A 931 37.71 -2.71 8.64
CA TRP A 931 37.42 -2.70 10.08
C TRP A 931 37.64 -4.08 10.71
N ARG A 932 38.32 -4.17 11.87
CA ARG A 932 38.57 -5.43 12.55
C ARG A 932 37.83 -5.50 13.88
N MET A 933 36.86 -6.40 13.98
CA MET A 933 36.31 -6.81 15.27
C MET A 933 37.29 -7.70 16.03
N LYS A 934 37.21 -7.65 17.36
CA LYS A 934 37.92 -8.63 18.21
C LYS A 934 37.26 -10.01 18.00
N GLY A 935 38.06 -11.03 17.74
CA GLY A 935 37.62 -12.42 17.58
C GLY A 935 38.23 -13.11 16.36
N ALA A 936 37.78 -14.32 16.06
CA ALA A 936 38.23 -15.08 14.89
C ALA A 936 37.79 -14.38 13.59
N THR A 937 38.71 -14.12 12.69
CA THR A 937 38.42 -13.61 11.36
C THR A 937 37.98 -14.76 10.46
N GLN A 938 36.85 -14.55 9.77
CA GLN A 938 36.42 -15.46 8.69
C GLN A 938 37.22 -15.14 7.41
N PRO A 939 37.39 -16.10 6.51
CA PRO A 939 37.95 -15.85 5.19
C PRO A 939 37.20 -14.75 4.43
N PRO A 940 37.87 -14.02 3.53
CA PRO A 940 37.23 -13.09 2.64
C PRO A 940 36.09 -13.75 1.86
N TYR A 941 35.01 -13.00 1.59
CA TYR A 941 33.87 -13.43 0.79
C TYR A 941 33.71 -12.52 -0.45
N HIS A 942 33.53 -13.11 -1.60
CA HIS A 942 33.32 -12.36 -2.84
C HIS A 942 31.90 -12.52 -3.37
N PRO A 943 31.27 -11.40 -3.83
CA PRO A 943 31.83 -10.05 -3.86
C PRO A 943 32.02 -9.48 -2.46
N LEU A 944 33.04 -8.63 -2.29
CA LEU A 944 33.24 -7.84 -1.09
C LEU A 944 32.08 -6.88 -0.86
N THR A 945 31.99 -6.29 0.37
CA THR A 945 30.96 -5.28 0.63
C THR A 945 31.07 -4.14 -0.40
N THR A 946 29.95 -3.84 -1.06
CA THR A 946 29.88 -2.79 -2.07
C THR A 946 29.10 -1.60 -1.53
N LEU A 947 29.65 -0.39 -1.68
CA LEU A 947 28.97 0.86 -1.40
C LEU A 947 28.52 1.50 -2.73
N ARG A 948 27.28 2.07 -2.76
CA ARG A 948 26.72 2.77 -3.92
C ARG A 948 25.85 3.95 -3.50
N ASN A 949 25.90 5.04 -4.25
CA ASN A 949 25.03 6.19 -4.05
C ASN A 949 24.97 6.68 -2.58
N ILE A 950 26.12 7.06 -2.03
CA ILE A 950 26.25 7.61 -0.69
C ILE A 950 26.35 9.13 -0.80
N THR A 951 25.39 9.85 -0.23
CA THR A 951 25.29 11.32 -0.34
C THR A 951 25.45 12.00 1.00
N PHE A 952 26.28 13.04 1.03
CA PHE A 952 26.46 13.96 2.15
C PHE A 952 26.12 15.37 1.68
N ARG A 953 25.04 15.96 2.23
CA ARG A 953 24.55 17.27 1.83
C ARG A 953 24.36 18.18 3.04
N ASN A 954 24.78 19.45 2.92
CA ASN A 954 24.63 20.44 3.99
C ASN A 954 25.23 19.93 5.33
N ILE A 955 26.47 19.42 5.31
CA ILE A 955 27.15 18.95 6.51
C ILE A 955 28.02 20.06 7.05
N PHE A 956 27.72 20.54 8.24
CA PHE A 956 28.49 21.59 8.93
C PHE A 956 29.20 20.99 10.13
N ALA A 957 30.54 20.93 10.11
CA ALA A 957 31.31 20.22 11.10
C ALA A 957 32.42 21.06 11.71
N ASN A 958 32.55 20.99 13.06
CA ASN A 958 33.72 21.40 13.82
C ASN A 958 34.33 20.16 14.50
N ALA A 959 35.47 19.70 13.98
CA ALA A 959 36.10 18.47 14.43
C ALA A 959 37.63 18.59 14.45
N GLN A 960 38.32 17.65 15.10
CA GLN A 960 39.79 17.63 15.08
C GLN A 960 40.33 17.30 13.68
N HIS A 961 39.68 16.36 12.99
CA HIS A 961 40.02 15.88 11.65
C HIS A 961 38.77 15.71 10.80
N ALA A 962 38.90 15.88 9.47
CA ALA A 962 37.82 15.48 8.55
C ALA A 962 37.62 13.94 8.55
N GLY A 963 38.64 13.20 8.98
CA GLY A 963 38.58 11.76 9.11
C GLY A 963 39.15 11.00 7.92
N HIS A 964 38.69 9.77 7.71
CA HIS A 964 39.20 9.00 6.61
C HIS A 964 38.18 8.11 5.92
N ILE A 965 38.40 7.84 4.62
CA ILE A 965 37.65 6.91 3.79
C ILE A 965 38.61 5.87 3.24
N LYS A 966 38.38 4.60 3.60
CA LYS A 966 39.23 3.48 3.19
C LYS A 966 38.39 2.39 2.55
N GLY A 967 38.65 2.12 1.25
CA GLY A 967 38.07 1.00 0.50
C GLY A 967 38.76 -0.34 0.82
N PHE A 968 38.58 -1.30 -0.06
CA PHE A 968 39.38 -2.52 -0.13
C PHE A 968 40.46 -2.37 -1.21
N ASP A 969 41.66 -2.84 -0.94
CA ASP A 969 42.75 -2.86 -1.94
C ASP A 969 42.35 -3.59 -3.23
N GLU A 970 41.64 -4.73 -3.09
CA GLU A 970 41.15 -5.53 -4.23
C GLU A 970 39.95 -4.90 -4.94
N GLN A 971 39.19 -4.02 -4.29
CA GLN A 971 37.97 -3.37 -4.77
C GLN A 971 37.91 -1.92 -4.28
N PRO A 972 38.72 -1.02 -4.83
CA PRO A 972 38.71 0.39 -4.45
C PRO A 972 37.41 1.06 -4.81
N PHE A 973 37.02 2.09 -4.07
CA PHE A 973 35.82 2.87 -4.39
C PHE A 973 35.99 3.68 -5.69
N GLY A 974 35.00 3.63 -6.56
CA GLY A 974 34.93 4.50 -7.73
C GLY A 974 34.44 5.91 -7.37
N ARG A 975 34.69 6.85 -8.31
CA ARG A 975 34.39 8.27 -8.12
C ARG A 975 32.90 8.59 -7.94
N ASP A 976 32.03 7.70 -8.36
CA ASP A 976 30.56 7.80 -8.32
C ASP A 976 29.91 7.26 -7.04
N VAL A 977 30.71 6.67 -6.14
CA VAL A 977 30.20 6.08 -4.89
C VAL A 977 29.73 7.14 -3.91
N PHE A 978 30.49 8.24 -3.77
CA PHE A 978 30.23 9.30 -2.81
C PHE A 978 29.93 10.64 -3.50
N THR A 979 28.88 11.31 -3.01
CA THR A 979 28.56 12.68 -3.42
C THR A 979 28.65 13.59 -2.21
N PHE A 980 29.44 14.64 -2.30
CA PHE A 980 29.51 15.73 -1.31
C PHE A 980 28.88 16.98 -1.92
N ASP A 981 27.95 17.60 -1.21
CA ASP A 981 27.21 18.78 -1.66
C ASP A 981 27.08 19.76 -0.49
N ASN A 982 27.66 20.96 -0.63
CA ASN A 982 27.61 22.02 0.39
C ASN A 982 28.10 21.54 1.79
N CYS A 983 29.27 20.89 1.85
CA CYS A 983 29.88 20.40 3.10
C CYS A 983 30.94 21.39 3.59
N HIS A 984 30.84 21.87 4.83
CA HIS A 984 31.75 22.85 5.43
C HIS A 984 32.42 22.29 6.68
N PHE A 985 33.75 22.13 6.65
CA PHE A 985 34.52 21.50 7.72
C PHE A 985 35.55 22.44 8.29
N LYS A 986 35.39 22.80 9.56
CA LYS A 986 36.40 23.46 10.36
C LYS A 986 37.22 22.39 11.07
N VAL A 987 38.40 22.04 10.49
CA VAL A 987 39.18 20.86 10.90
C VAL A 987 40.69 21.14 10.86
N GLY A 988 41.45 20.44 11.70
CA GLY A 988 42.92 20.53 11.70
C GLY A 988 43.60 19.77 10.57
N THR A 989 42.95 18.72 10.03
CA THR A 989 43.44 17.97 8.85
C THR A 989 42.32 17.62 7.90
N PRO A 990 42.58 17.73 6.58
CA PRO A 990 41.57 17.38 5.56
C PRO A 990 41.30 15.87 5.55
N LEU A 991 40.30 15.47 4.74
CA LEU A 991 39.88 14.09 4.56
C LEU A 991 40.99 13.26 3.93
N HIS A 992 41.41 12.17 4.63
CA HIS A 992 42.35 11.20 4.12
C HIS A 992 41.63 10.09 3.35
N VAL A 993 42.11 9.76 2.16
CA VAL A 993 41.51 8.78 1.25
C VAL A 993 42.52 7.69 0.92
N GLU A 994 42.09 6.41 1.08
CA GLU A 994 42.91 5.23 0.82
C GLU A 994 42.05 4.19 0.08
N ASP A 995 42.58 3.59 -0.96
CA ASP A 995 41.86 2.60 -1.81
C ASP A 995 40.51 3.14 -2.36
N ALA A 996 40.50 4.40 -2.82
CA ALA A 996 39.31 5.07 -3.32
C ALA A 996 39.66 6.26 -4.24
N ASP A 997 38.82 6.53 -5.26
CA ASP A 997 38.81 7.76 -6.05
C ASP A 997 37.57 8.58 -5.65
N ILE A 998 37.74 9.74 -5.03
CA ILE A 998 36.69 10.54 -4.45
C ILE A 998 36.74 11.99 -4.93
N ASP A 999 35.61 12.47 -5.43
CA ASP A 999 35.44 13.90 -5.74
C ASP A 999 35.15 14.71 -4.46
N GLN A 1000 36.13 15.48 -4.00
CA GLN A 1000 35.98 16.33 -2.81
C GLN A 1000 35.59 17.77 -3.15
N SER A 1001 35.20 18.08 -4.41
CA SER A 1001 34.86 19.45 -4.84
C SER A 1001 33.71 20.10 -4.07
N GLY A 1002 32.81 19.29 -3.47
CA GLY A 1002 31.70 19.74 -2.63
C GLY A 1002 32.09 19.98 -1.16
N ILE A 1003 33.39 19.84 -0.79
CA ILE A 1003 33.87 20.05 0.58
C ILE A 1003 34.65 21.37 0.66
N VAL A 1004 34.26 22.24 1.56
CA VAL A 1004 34.99 23.46 1.90
C VAL A 1004 35.67 23.26 3.26
N TYR A 1005 36.98 23.44 3.29
CA TYR A 1005 37.79 23.38 4.54
C TYR A 1005 38.03 24.79 5.08
N GLU A 1006 37.73 25.00 6.36
CA GLU A 1006 37.94 26.25 7.10
C GLU A 1006 39.05 26.14 8.15
#